data_deb0d15afd95a0fc73cbebb370947c09
#
_entry.id   deb0d15afd95a0fc73cbebb370947c09
#
_cell.length_a   1.000
_cell.length_b   1.000
_cell.length_c   1.000
_cell.angle_alpha   90.00
_cell.angle_beta   90.00
_cell.angle_gamma   90.00
#
_symmetry.space_group_name_H-M   'P 1'
#
loop_
_entity.id
_entity.type
_entity.pdbx_description
1 polymer ?
#
loop_
_entity_poly.entity_id
_entity_poly.type
_entity_poly.pdbx_seq_one_letter_code
_entity_poly.pdbx_strand_id
1 'polypeptide(L)'
;MRTDDANATAAERVQDGANFESADRRVLFGQHFAAISGAGPLVGPILAAQMGYLPSVLWIILGVIFAGAVQDMLMLWISAKRRGRSFGQMATDEMGKVGVLIISVFLVVVTAIAMAFLALVAIKAMASSPWAVFSLGMTIPIALIMGCYERFLRPGRVIETTILGFVLLVLAIVGGGMIAANPVLAPIFTLNAKQLVVALVLYSFAAAALPHWLLVTPRDYLSTLMKIGTLASRSNGPTFSGNLFPFLFITIACGALSGFHGAVSSGLTPKAIEKENQIRMIGYGSMLVESFTAIIALIAAVTISQGVYFSMNMSPSQIEATAGSAYSASASPEQNAAAAVSRMDVQNIEGQRMRVEWQSDGTVYTGAEALDAAAHDVGEETLVSRTGGATTFAIGMANFLRSYLGGEESMAFWYHFAIMFEALFILTTVDNGTRVARYQIGDLLGNVRRLRKFADPTWRPGNLITTFVATALWGTMLYMGVSDANGGINAMVPIFGISNQLLSAGCFMLVTVCVVKAGLGQYAWIPVVPLVWDVAVTFTADFEKIFDPQLGYFATASSLRASIDSGQLEGEALATAYASLSNAYLDGVLSVFFLVMMAAFLAVGLKTIVATVRARAYGDHLTSQEPFLESNWFAPSGLIATRLERKVQREFEQRHARRAELG
;
A
#
# COMPACT_ATOMS: atom_id res chain seq x y z
N MET A 1 -21.81 -16.53 -2.20
CA MET A 1 -22.14 -15.11 -2.06
C MET A 1 -23.46 -14.86 -2.77
N ARG A 2 -24.46 -14.35 -2.07
CA ARG A 2 -25.74 -13.94 -2.69
C ARG A 2 -25.76 -12.41 -2.73
N THR A 3 -25.83 -11.83 -3.92
CA THR A 3 -26.02 -10.40 -4.16
C THR A 3 -27.46 -10.18 -4.59
N ASP A 4 -28.06 -9.10 -4.13
CA ASP A 4 -29.44 -8.73 -4.43
C ASP A 4 -29.48 -7.27 -4.88
N ASP A 5 -29.66 -7.04 -6.17
CA ASP A 5 -29.70 -5.70 -6.76
C ASP A 5 -30.99 -4.96 -6.48
N ALA A 6 -32.02 -5.66 -6.02
CA ALA A 6 -33.25 -5.04 -5.53
C ALA A 6 -33.05 -4.40 -4.14
N ASN A 7 -31.97 -4.75 -3.43
CA ASN A 7 -31.67 -4.17 -2.12
C ASN A 7 -30.85 -2.89 -2.26
N ALA A 8 -31.29 -1.82 -1.59
CA ALA A 8 -30.58 -0.54 -1.56
C ALA A 8 -29.22 -0.66 -0.85
N THR A 9 -28.15 -0.15 -1.47
CA THR A 9 -26.81 -0.12 -0.90
C THR A 9 -26.65 0.95 0.19
N ALA A 10 -25.54 0.93 0.91
CA ALA A 10 -25.22 1.95 1.90
C ALA A 10 -25.18 3.37 1.30
N ALA A 11 -24.64 3.50 0.08
CA ALA A 11 -24.59 4.75 -0.66
C ALA A 11 -26.00 5.31 -0.93
N GLU A 12 -26.95 4.44 -1.34
CA GLU A 12 -28.33 4.83 -1.61
C GLU A 12 -29.11 5.15 -0.34
N ARG A 13 -28.85 4.44 0.77
CA ARG A 13 -29.57 4.59 2.05
C ARG A 13 -29.22 5.86 2.81
N VAL A 14 -27.97 6.33 2.74
CA VAL A 14 -27.46 7.40 3.61
C VAL A 14 -27.36 8.73 2.88
N GLN A 15 -26.72 8.78 1.71
CA GLN A 15 -26.55 9.96 0.85
C GLN A 15 -26.15 11.24 1.61
N ASP A 16 -25.08 11.17 2.41
CA ASP A 16 -24.62 12.32 3.21
C ASP A 16 -23.80 13.34 2.42
N GLY A 17 -23.53 13.07 1.14
CA GLY A 17 -22.76 13.94 0.24
C GLY A 17 -21.28 14.09 0.60
N ALA A 18 -20.78 13.26 1.53
CA ALA A 18 -19.40 13.34 2.02
C ALA A 18 -18.71 11.96 2.11
N ASN A 19 -19.29 11.02 2.85
CA ASN A 19 -18.75 9.69 3.07
C ASN A 19 -19.56 8.61 2.33
N PHE A 20 -20.87 8.82 2.20
CA PHE A 20 -21.82 7.92 1.55
C PHE A 20 -22.33 8.60 0.28
N GLU A 21 -21.59 8.46 -0.79
CA GLU A 21 -21.93 9.01 -2.11
C GLU A 21 -21.66 7.96 -3.16
N SER A 22 -22.67 7.63 -3.99
CA SER A 22 -22.50 6.63 -5.04
C SER A 22 -21.52 7.12 -6.11
N ALA A 23 -20.67 6.23 -6.58
CA ALA A 23 -19.73 6.49 -7.66
C ALA A 23 -19.98 5.52 -8.83
N ASP A 24 -19.88 6.02 -10.07
CA ASP A 24 -19.89 5.14 -11.24
C ASP A 24 -18.93 3.97 -11.03
N ARG A 25 -19.36 2.76 -11.35
CA ARG A 25 -18.62 1.52 -11.12
C ARG A 25 -17.21 1.51 -11.71
N ARG A 26 -16.97 2.24 -12.82
CA ARG A 26 -15.63 2.35 -13.45
C ARG A 26 -14.72 3.24 -12.62
N VAL A 27 -15.26 4.33 -12.12
CA VAL A 27 -14.56 5.24 -11.21
C VAL A 27 -14.29 4.54 -9.89
N LEU A 28 -15.29 3.85 -9.33
CA LEU A 28 -15.14 3.12 -8.07
C LEU A 28 -14.17 1.93 -8.19
N PHE A 29 -14.14 1.24 -9.33
CA PHE A 29 -13.13 0.21 -9.62
C PHE A 29 -11.72 0.81 -9.60
N GLY A 30 -11.51 1.92 -10.34
CA GLY A 30 -10.22 2.62 -10.35
C GLY A 30 -9.82 3.15 -8.98
N GLN A 31 -10.77 3.74 -8.24
CA GLN A 31 -10.55 4.23 -6.88
C GLN A 31 -10.19 3.09 -5.90
N HIS A 32 -10.92 1.98 -5.94
CA HIS A 32 -10.61 0.82 -5.09
C HIS A 32 -9.24 0.23 -5.43
N PHE A 33 -8.96 0.04 -6.72
CA PHE A 33 -7.66 -0.41 -7.20
C PHE A 33 -6.53 0.51 -6.73
N ALA A 34 -6.66 1.83 -6.90
CA ALA A 34 -5.64 2.78 -6.49
C ALA A 34 -5.47 2.85 -4.96
N ALA A 35 -6.56 2.66 -4.20
CA ALA A 35 -6.51 2.66 -2.74
C ALA A 35 -5.80 1.43 -2.17
N ILE A 36 -5.90 0.27 -2.82
CA ILE A 36 -5.21 -0.96 -2.42
C ILE A 36 -3.79 -1.04 -2.98
N SER A 37 -3.57 -0.57 -4.21
CA SER A 37 -2.29 -0.63 -4.94
C SER A 37 -1.33 0.50 -4.55
N GLY A 38 -1.06 0.69 -3.25
CA GLY A 38 -0.03 1.64 -2.79
C GLY A 38 1.40 1.19 -3.11
N ALA A 39 2.39 1.65 -2.34
CA ALA A 39 3.77 1.21 -2.51
C ALA A 39 3.98 -0.30 -2.27
N GLY A 40 3.11 -0.95 -1.50
CA GLY A 40 3.28 -2.35 -1.12
C GLY A 40 3.47 -3.32 -2.29
N PRO A 41 2.58 -3.33 -3.31
CA PRO A 41 2.73 -4.22 -4.48
C PRO A 41 3.89 -3.84 -5.39
N LEU A 42 4.50 -2.68 -5.23
CA LEU A 42 5.70 -2.27 -5.95
C LEU A 42 6.97 -2.64 -5.16
N VAL A 43 7.08 -2.15 -3.94
CA VAL A 43 8.25 -2.33 -3.07
C VAL A 43 8.49 -3.80 -2.72
N GLY A 44 7.44 -4.51 -2.29
CA GLY A 44 7.55 -5.90 -1.85
C GLY A 44 8.18 -6.81 -2.89
N PRO A 45 7.63 -6.90 -4.11
CA PRO A 45 8.23 -7.72 -5.18
C PRO A 45 9.63 -7.30 -5.57
N ILE A 46 9.94 -6.00 -5.56
CA ILE A 46 11.30 -5.50 -5.87
C ILE A 46 12.30 -6.00 -4.82
N LEU A 47 12.01 -5.84 -3.54
CA LEU A 47 12.88 -6.34 -2.47
C LEU A 47 12.96 -7.87 -2.47
N ALA A 48 11.85 -8.56 -2.77
CA ALA A 48 11.82 -10.01 -2.89
C ALA A 48 12.55 -10.54 -4.13
N ALA A 49 12.88 -9.70 -5.10
CA ALA A 49 13.66 -10.09 -6.29
C ALA A 49 15.00 -10.76 -5.91
N GLN A 50 15.63 -10.33 -4.80
CA GLN A 50 16.81 -11.01 -4.26
C GLN A 50 16.57 -12.48 -3.86
N MET A 51 15.33 -12.87 -3.51
CA MET A 51 14.95 -14.23 -3.11
C MET A 51 14.50 -15.10 -4.28
N GLY A 52 14.29 -14.49 -5.44
CA GLY A 52 14.00 -15.20 -6.67
C GLY A 52 12.73 -14.80 -7.39
N TYR A 53 12.85 -14.79 -8.71
CA TYR A 53 11.70 -14.49 -9.59
C TYR A 53 10.60 -15.55 -9.51
N LEU A 54 10.94 -16.82 -9.73
CA LEU A 54 9.96 -17.89 -9.80
C LEU A 54 9.15 -18.06 -8.52
N PRO A 55 9.77 -18.15 -7.31
CA PRO A 55 9.00 -18.22 -6.06
C PRO A 55 8.13 -16.98 -5.87
N SER A 56 8.64 -15.79 -6.21
CA SER A 56 7.90 -14.53 -6.08
C SER A 56 6.67 -14.49 -6.98
N VAL A 57 6.81 -14.83 -8.26
CA VAL A 57 5.69 -14.89 -9.21
C VAL A 57 4.65 -15.92 -8.80
N LEU A 58 5.09 -17.12 -8.40
CA LEU A 58 4.18 -18.17 -7.94
C LEU A 58 3.36 -17.71 -6.73
N TRP A 59 4.01 -17.06 -5.76
CA TRP A 59 3.30 -16.52 -4.61
C TRP A 59 2.31 -15.41 -5.00
N ILE A 60 2.72 -14.46 -5.85
CA ILE A 60 1.81 -13.40 -6.31
C ILE A 60 0.58 -14.02 -6.96
N ILE A 61 0.73 -14.94 -7.93
CA ILE A 61 -0.39 -15.52 -8.67
C ILE A 61 -1.28 -16.37 -7.75
N LEU A 62 -0.71 -17.30 -6.99
CA LEU A 62 -1.50 -18.19 -6.14
C LEU A 62 -2.11 -17.44 -4.95
N GLY A 63 -1.34 -16.54 -4.34
CA GLY A 63 -1.79 -15.72 -3.21
C GLY A 63 -2.96 -14.81 -3.61
N VAL A 64 -2.88 -14.16 -4.76
CA VAL A 64 -3.98 -13.31 -5.25
C VAL A 64 -5.23 -14.13 -5.55
N ILE A 65 -5.11 -15.18 -6.36
CA ILE A 65 -6.29 -15.94 -6.83
C ILE A 65 -7.02 -16.62 -5.66
N PHE A 66 -6.29 -17.23 -4.73
CA PHE A 66 -6.87 -18.06 -3.67
C PHE A 66 -7.01 -17.36 -2.33
N ALA A 67 -6.33 -16.23 -2.12
CA ALA A 67 -6.37 -15.51 -0.86
C ALA A 67 -6.74 -14.04 -1.02
N GLY A 68 -5.89 -13.17 -1.58
CA GLY A 68 -6.08 -11.71 -1.59
C GLY A 68 -7.39 -11.26 -2.24
N ALA A 69 -7.65 -11.69 -3.48
CA ALA A 69 -8.89 -11.32 -4.18
C ALA A 69 -10.15 -11.92 -3.53
N VAL A 70 -10.02 -13.09 -2.91
CA VAL A 70 -11.11 -13.71 -2.13
C VAL A 70 -11.39 -12.89 -0.88
N GLN A 71 -10.34 -12.47 -0.15
CA GLN A 71 -10.47 -11.61 1.02
C GLN A 71 -11.18 -10.30 0.69
N ASP A 72 -10.69 -9.57 -0.30
CA ASP A 72 -11.23 -8.25 -0.66
C ASP A 72 -12.69 -8.34 -1.08
N MET A 73 -13.03 -9.30 -1.91
CA MET A 73 -14.42 -9.54 -2.32
C MET A 73 -15.32 -9.90 -1.14
N LEU A 74 -14.87 -10.78 -0.23
CA LEU A 74 -15.69 -11.22 0.90
C LEU A 74 -15.83 -10.12 1.95
N MET A 75 -14.76 -9.37 2.23
CA MET A 75 -14.83 -8.22 3.15
C MET A 75 -15.75 -7.13 2.61
N LEU A 76 -15.66 -6.82 1.31
CA LEU A 76 -16.56 -5.87 0.66
C LEU A 76 -18.03 -6.35 0.73
N TRP A 77 -18.27 -7.63 0.47
CA TRP A 77 -19.61 -8.21 0.53
C TRP A 77 -20.24 -8.17 1.93
N ILE A 78 -19.50 -8.62 2.96
CA ILE A 78 -20.05 -8.62 4.31
C ILE A 78 -20.28 -7.19 4.83
N SER A 79 -19.45 -6.23 4.45
CA SER A 79 -19.61 -4.83 4.81
C SER A 79 -20.78 -4.16 4.07
N ALA A 80 -20.92 -4.42 2.76
CA ALA A 80 -22.06 -3.91 1.97
C ALA A 80 -23.40 -4.36 2.53
N LYS A 81 -23.51 -5.63 2.98
CA LYS A 81 -24.69 -6.17 3.67
C LYS A 81 -24.95 -5.54 5.05
N ARG A 82 -24.00 -4.80 5.61
CA ARG A 82 -24.04 -4.18 6.95
C ARG A 82 -23.90 -2.65 6.89
N ARG A 83 -24.46 -2.04 5.85
CA ARG A 83 -24.48 -0.57 5.68
C ARG A 83 -23.09 0.07 5.64
N GLY A 84 -22.11 -0.62 5.04
CA GLY A 84 -20.74 -0.12 4.93
C GLY A 84 -20.00 -0.02 6.27
N ARG A 85 -20.30 -0.92 7.23
CA ARG A 85 -19.60 -0.97 8.52
C ARG A 85 -18.14 -1.35 8.33
N SER A 86 -17.28 -0.71 9.11
CA SER A 86 -15.86 -1.01 9.16
C SER A 86 -15.57 -2.41 9.71
N PHE A 87 -14.35 -2.90 9.46
CA PHE A 87 -13.91 -4.18 10.02
C PHE A 87 -14.10 -4.25 11.54
N GLY A 88 -13.67 -3.22 12.27
CA GLY A 88 -13.80 -3.16 13.72
C GLY A 88 -15.25 -3.22 14.19
N GLN A 89 -16.16 -2.48 13.53
CA GLN A 89 -17.59 -2.52 13.83
C GLN A 89 -18.19 -3.90 13.58
N MET A 90 -17.86 -4.53 12.45
CA MET A 90 -18.36 -5.88 12.14
C MET A 90 -17.83 -6.94 13.12
N ALA A 91 -16.56 -6.84 13.51
CA ALA A 91 -16.00 -7.71 14.55
C ALA A 91 -16.71 -7.53 15.89
N THR A 92 -17.11 -6.29 16.22
CA THR A 92 -17.93 -5.98 17.40
C THR A 92 -19.24 -6.74 17.39
N ASP A 93 -19.98 -6.62 16.29
CA ASP A 93 -21.31 -7.17 16.17
C ASP A 93 -21.30 -8.70 16.16
N GLU A 94 -20.28 -9.31 15.55
CA GLU A 94 -20.23 -10.75 15.33
C GLU A 94 -19.51 -11.53 16.45
N MET A 95 -18.51 -10.92 17.11
CA MET A 95 -17.62 -11.60 18.06
C MET A 95 -17.73 -11.05 19.50
N GLY A 96 -18.47 -9.97 19.72
CA GLY A 96 -18.74 -9.38 21.03
C GLY A 96 -17.66 -8.43 21.55
N LYS A 97 -17.93 -7.81 22.72
CA LYS A 97 -17.18 -6.64 23.22
C LYS A 97 -15.70 -6.86 23.55
N VAL A 98 -15.28 -8.07 23.91
CA VAL A 98 -13.87 -8.34 24.28
C VAL A 98 -12.98 -8.37 23.04
N GLY A 99 -13.45 -9.00 21.96
CA GLY A 99 -12.73 -9.01 20.68
C GLY A 99 -12.59 -7.63 20.05
N VAL A 100 -13.49 -6.71 20.38
CA VAL A 100 -13.58 -5.36 19.84
C VAL A 100 -12.44 -4.46 20.25
N LEU A 101 -12.15 -4.36 21.54
CA LEU A 101 -11.07 -3.48 22.02
C LEU A 101 -9.73 -3.95 21.44
N ILE A 102 -9.53 -5.27 21.44
CA ILE A 102 -8.32 -5.92 20.90
C ILE A 102 -8.16 -5.53 19.44
N ILE A 103 -9.15 -5.84 18.60
CA ILE A 103 -9.03 -5.61 17.16
C ILE A 103 -9.01 -4.12 16.80
N SER A 104 -9.73 -3.26 17.53
CA SER A 104 -9.77 -1.82 17.22
C SER A 104 -8.43 -1.15 17.51
N VAL A 105 -7.77 -1.48 18.62
CA VAL A 105 -6.42 -0.97 18.91
C VAL A 105 -5.41 -1.51 17.91
N PHE A 106 -5.46 -2.81 17.62
CA PHE A 106 -4.61 -3.45 16.61
C PHE A 106 -4.75 -2.75 15.25
N LEU A 107 -5.97 -2.53 14.77
CA LEU A 107 -6.28 -1.86 13.50
C LEU A 107 -5.67 -0.45 13.43
N VAL A 108 -5.82 0.35 14.48
CA VAL A 108 -5.29 1.71 14.51
C VAL A 108 -3.77 1.71 14.39
N VAL A 109 -3.08 0.83 15.14
CA VAL A 109 -1.62 0.76 15.13
C VAL A 109 -1.11 0.23 13.79
N VAL A 110 -1.68 -0.85 13.27
CA VAL A 110 -1.30 -1.40 11.95
C VAL A 110 -1.51 -0.40 10.84
N THR A 111 -2.65 0.30 10.83
CA THR A 111 -2.92 1.32 9.79
C THR A 111 -1.94 2.49 9.90
N ALA A 112 -1.56 2.91 11.12
CA ALA A 112 -0.58 3.96 11.30
C ALA A 112 0.81 3.55 10.78
N ILE A 113 1.27 2.33 11.07
CA ILE A 113 2.53 1.79 10.54
C ILE A 113 2.47 1.69 9.01
N ALA A 114 1.38 1.18 8.46
CA ALA A 114 1.21 1.09 7.01
C ALA A 114 1.32 2.47 6.35
N MET A 115 0.64 3.48 6.89
CA MET A 115 0.70 4.85 6.35
C MET A 115 2.09 5.45 6.47
N ALA A 116 2.76 5.27 7.61
CA ALA A 116 4.13 5.76 7.82
C ALA A 116 5.12 5.12 6.84
N PHE A 117 5.03 3.79 6.67
CA PHE A 117 5.87 3.05 5.72
C PHE A 117 5.65 3.49 4.27
N LEU A 118 4.40 3.54 3.82
CA LEU A 118 4.06 3.95 2.45
C LEU A 118 4.51 5.39 2.17
N ALA A 119 4.27 6.30 3.10
CA ALA A 119 4.71 7.69 3.00
C ALA A 119 6.25 7.83 2.96
N LEU A 120 6.97 6.99 3.72
CA LEU A 120 8.43 6.97 3.72
C LEU A 120 9.00 6.57 2.36
N VAL A 121 8.39 5.61 1.66
CA VAL A 121 8.76 5.22 0.29
C VAL A 121 8.64 6.41 -0.66
N ALA A 122 7.52 7.15 -0.61
CA ALA A 122 7.32 8.33 -1.44
C ALA A 122 8.38 9.42 -1.15
N ILE A 123 8.69 9.66 0.13
CA ILE A 123 9.71 10.64 0.52
C ILE A 123 11.09 10.26 -0.01
N LYS A 124 11.47 8.98 0.09
CA LYS A 124 12.77 8.50 -0.43
C LYS A 124 12.88 8.66 -1.95
N ALA A 125 11.76 8.51 -2.67
CA ALA A 125 11.73 8.73 -4.12
C ALA A 125 11.84 10.21 -4.51
N MET A 126 11.37 11.14 -3.66
CA MET A 126 11.29 12.57 -3.97
C MET A 126 12.42 13.41 -3.34
N ALA A 127 13.05 12.93 -2.27
CA ALA A 127 14.04 13.72 -1.52
C ALA A 127 15.18 14.18 -2.43
N SER A 128 15.44 15.50 -2.40
CA SER A 128 16.47 16.17 -3.21
C SER A 128 16.26 16.14 -4.73
N SER A 129 15.08 15.71 -5.22
CA SER A 129 14.72 15.74 -6.64
C SER A 129 13.70 16.86 -6.91
N PRO A 130 14.10 18.03 -7.44
CA PRO A 130 13.18 19.13 -7.76
C PRO A 130 12.19 18.74 -8.85
N TRP A 131 12.58 17.87 -9.78
CA TRP A 131 11.71 17.35 -10.82
C TRP A 131 10.55 16.54 -10.23
N ALA A 132 10.85 15.57 -9.37
CA ALA A 132 9.85 14.73 -8.73
C ALA A 132 8.91 15.54 -7.82
N VAL A 133 9.45 16.46 -7.02
CA VAL A 133 8.67 17.32 -6.10
C VAL A 133 7.71 18.22 -6.87
N PHE A 134 8.16 18.88 -7.96
CA PHE A 134 7.29 19.71 -8.79
C PHE A 134 6.19 18.89 -9.47
N SER A 135 6.57 17.79 -10.16
CA SER A 135 5.61 16.97 -10.90
C SER A 135 4.51 16.41 -9.99
N LEU A 136 4.90 15.91 -8.80
CA LEU A 136 3.94 15.42 -7.83
C LEU A 136 3.09 16.53 -7.21
N GLY A 137 3.68 17.68 -6.88
CA GLY A 137 2.96 18.85 -6.37
C GLY A 137 1.87 19.31 -7.33
N MET A 138 2.13 19.26 -8.64
CA MET A 138 1.15 19.62 -9.68
C MET A 138 -0.04 18.64 -9.76
N THR A 139 0.07 17.43 -9.24
CA THR A 139 -1.09 16.51 -9.21
C THR A 139 -2.24 17.04 -8.35
N ILE A 140 -1.96 17.90 -7.36
CA ILE A 140 -2.97 18.51 -6.48
C ILE A 140 -3.88 19.48 -7.28
N PRO A 141 -3.34 20.55 -7.93
CA PRO A 141 -4.18 21.43 -8.75
C PRO A 141 -4.82 20.69 -9.92
N ILE A 142 -4.15 19.70 -10.53
CA ILE A 142 -4.73 18.87 -11.61
C ILE A 142 -5.97 18.13 -11.10
N ALA A 143 -5.89 17.49 -9.95
CA ALA A 143 -7.03 16.77 -9.35
C ALA A 143 -8.20 17.72 -9.03
N LEU A 144 -7.91 18.92 -8.52
CA LEU A 144 -8.93 19.94 -8.27
C LEU A 144 -9.61 20.40 -9.57
N ILE A 145 -8.84 20.64 -10.65
CA ILE A 145 -9.37 20.98 -11.96
C ILE A 145 -10.28 19.88 -12.49
N MET A 146 -9.85 18.61 -12.41
CA MET A 146 -10.64 17.46 -12.85
C MET A 146 -11.93 17.30 -12.04
N GLY A 147 -11.86 17.39 -10.69
CA GLY A 147 -13.02 17.29 -9.83
C GLY A 147 -14.05 18.42 -10.08
N CYS A 148 -13.57 19.66 -10.27
CA CYS A 148 -14.43 20.78 -10.63
C CYS A 148 -15.01 20.63 -12.04
N TYR A 149 -14.23 20.15 -13.01
CA TYR A 149 -14.70 19.91 -14.37
C TYR A 149 -15.83 18.89 -14.42
N GLU A 150 -15.64 17.74 -13.75
CA GLU A 150 -16.63 16.66 -13.70
C GLU A 150 -17.89 17.05 -12.92
N ARG A 151 -17.74 17.84 -11.82
CA ARG A 151 -18.86 18.21 -10.96
C ARG A 151 -19.71 19.35 -11.51
N PHE A 152 -19.07 20.38 -12.06
CA PHE A 152 -19.76 21.63 -12.40
C PHE A 152 -19.86 21.91 -13.90
N LEU A 153 -18.90 21.48 -14.73
CA LEU A 153 -18.86 21.82 -16.16
C LEU A 153 -19.45 20.69 -17.03
N ARG A 154 -19.06 19.44 -16.81
CA ARG A 154 -19.45 18.30 -17.65
C ARG A 154 -19.74 17.03 -16.82
N PRO A 155 -20.83 16.98 -16.04
CA PRO A 155 -21.17 15.84 -15.22
C PRO A 155 -21.28 14.53 -16.03
N GLY A 156 -20.63 13.45 -15.55
CA GLY A 156 -20.68 12.10 -16.15
C GLY A 156 -19.83 11.90 -17.42
N ARG A 157 -19.04 12.88 -17.84
CA ARG A 157 -18.13 12.77 -19.00
C ARG A 157 -16.75 12.26 -18.60
N VAL A 158 -16.69 11.07 -18.01
CA VAL A 158 -15.46 10.48 -17.45
C VAL A 158 -14.30 10.45 -18.47
N ILE A 159 -14.55 10.10 -19.74
CA ILE A 159 -13.51 10.01 -20.78
C ILE A 159 -12.88 11.39 -21.06
N GLU A 160 -13.69 12.46 -21.15
CA GLU A 160 -13.19 13.82 -21.37
C GLU A 160 -12.30 14.26 -20.20
N THR A 161 -12.74 14.01 -18.96
CA THR A 161 -11.97 14.29 -17.73
C THR A 161 -10.66 13.50 -17.69
N THR A 162 -10.68 12.23 -18.14
CA THR A 162 -9.48 11.37 -18.22
C THR A 162 -8.44 11.94 -19.18
N ILE A 163 -8.85 12.30 -20.38
CA ILE A 163 -7.94 12.88 -21.39
C ILE A 163 -7.34 14.20 -20.88
N LEU A 164 -8.17 15.07 -20.29
CA LEU A 164 -7.72 16.32 -19.69
C LEU A 164 -6.65 16.07 -18.60
N GLY A 165 -6.93 15.16 -17.67
CA GLY A 165 -6.00 14.81 -16.60
C GLY A 165 -4.70 14.23 -17.11
N PHE A 166 -4.75 13.32 -18.08
CA PHE A 166 -3.56 12.71 -18.68
C PHE A 166 -2.67 13.77 -19.37
N VAL A 167 -3.25 14.65 -20.15
CA VAL A 167 -2.52 15.75 -20.81
C VAL A 167 -1.85 16.66 -19.78
N LEU A 168 -2.57 17.04 -18.72
CA LEU A 168 -2.03 17.90 -17.66
C LEU A 168 -0.91 17.20 -16.89
N LEU A 169 -0.99 15.88 -16.66
CA LEU A 169 0.09 15.11 -16.03
C LEU A 169 1.35 15.09 -16.89
N VAL A 170 1.23 14.82 -18.19
CA VAL A 170 2.37 14.85 -19.12
C VAL A 170 3.02 16.24 -19.11
N LEU A 171 2.21 17.30 -19.14
CA LEU A 171 2.71 18.66 -19.03
C LEU A 171 3.40 18.94 -17.70
N ALA A 172 2.92 18.37 -16.59
CA ALA A 172 3.57 18.50 -15.28
C ALA A 172 4.95 17.81 -15.24
N ILE A 173 5.11 16.65 -15.91
CA ILE A 173 6.41 15.97 -16.01
C ILE A 173 7.38 16.79 -16.85
N VAL A 174 6.97 17.24 -18.03
CA VAL A 174 7.80 18.09 -18.90
C VAL A 174 8.18 19.38 -18.19
N GLY A 175 7.20 20.03 -17.53
CA GLY A 175 7.42 21.22 -16.72
C GLY A 175 8.39 20.98 -15.56
N GLY A 176 8.34 19.80 -14.93
CA GLY A 176 9.26 19.40 -13.87
C GLY A 176 10.72 19.34 -14.36
N GLY A 177 10.96 18.81 -15.56
CA GLY A 177 12.29 18.82 -16.18
C GLY A 177 12.78 20.24 -16.47
N MET A 178 11.90 21.13 -16.95
CA MET A 178 12.25 22.55 -17.16
C MET A 178 12.57 23.26 -15.84
N ILE A 179 11.84 22.97 -14.78
CA ILE A 179 12.09 23.51 -13.43
C ILE A 179 13.41 23.00 -12.88
N ALA A 180 13.69 21.71 -12.99
CA ALA A 180 14.94 21.10 -12.53
C ALA A 180 16.18 21.69 -13.25
N ALA A 181 16.06 21.99 -14.53
CA ALA A 181 17.11 22.64 -15.32
C ALA A 181 17.28 24.14 -15.04
N ASN A 182 16.36 24.79 -14.31
CA ASN A 182 16.38 26.22 -14.06
C ASN A 182 17.07 26.52 -12.72
N PRO A 183 18.24 27.21 -12.70
CA PRO A 183 19.02 27.45 -11.48
C PRO A 183 18.32 28.33 -10.44
N VAL A 184 17.28 29.09 -10.83
CA VAL A 184 16.50 29.95 -9.92
C VAL A 184 15.32 29.19 -9.32
N LEU A 185 14.68 28.32 -10.10
CA LEU A 185 13.47 27.60 -9.69
C LEU A 185 13.77 26.27 -9.01
N ALA A 186 14.82 25.55 -9.44
CA ALA A 186 15.18 24.26 -8.87
C ALA A 186 15.33 24.28 -7.34
N PRO A 187 16.01 25.27 -6.69
CA PRO A 187 16.15 25.31 -5.25
C PRO A 187 14.83 25.42 -4.48
N ILE A 188 13.79 26.00 -5.10
CA ILE A 188 12.45 26.14 -4.48
C ILE A 188 11.78 24.78 -4.32
N PHE A 189 12.02 23.86 -5.26
CA PHE A 189 11.44 22.51 -5.29
C PHE A 189 12.42 21.43 -4.78
N THR A 190 13.65 21.80 -4.42
CA THR A 190 14.60 20.90 -3.78
C THR A 190 14.32 20.82 -2.28
N LEU A 191 13.48 19.85 -1.88
CA LEU A 191 13.09 19.64 -0.50
C LEU A 191 13.87 18.48 0.12
N ASN A 192 14.31 18.67 1.34
CA ASN A 192 14.90 17.57 2.11
C ASN A 192 13.79 16.65 2.68
N ALA A 193 14.19 15.46 3.13
CA ALA A 193 13.24 14.45 3.60
C ALA A 193 12.35 14.95 4.74
N LYS A 194 12.88 15.73 5.69
CA LYS A 194 12.09 16.27 6.83
C LYS A 194 11.06 17.32 6.39
N GLN A 195 11.41 18.16 5.41
CA GLN A 195 10.47 19.12 4.82
C GLN A 195 9.33 18.40 4.09
N LEU A 196 9.66 17.32 3.36
CA LEU A 196 8.67 16.48 2.69
C LEU A 196 7.73 15.78 3.68
N VAL A 197 8.23 15.33 4.85
CA VAL A 197 7.36 14.81 5.92
C VAL A 197 6.30 15.83 6.30
N VAL A 198 6.72 17.07 6.61
CA VAL A 198 5.77 18.11 7.02
C VAL A 198 4.77 18.42 5.92
N ALA A 199 5.23 18.57 4.68
CA ALA A 199 4.36 18.83 3.52
C ALA A 199 3.34 17.69 3.33
N LEU A 200 3.78 16.44 3.41
CA LEU A 200 2.94 15.27 3.21
C LEU A 200 1.90 15.10 4.33
N VAL A 201 2.30 15.32 5.58
CA VAL A 201 1.39 15.27 6.74
C VAL A 201 0.29 16.34 6.62
N LEU A 202 0.66 17.57 6.29
CA LEU A 202 -0.31 18.67 6.09
C LEU A 202 -1.24 18.38 4.91
N TYR A 203 -0.67 17.91 3.80
CA TYR A 203 -1.43 17.52 2.62
C TYR A 203 -2.44 16.41 2.95
N SER A 204 -2.01 15.31 3.56
CA SER A 204 -2.87 14.17 3.88
C SER A 204 -3.96 14.53 4.89
N PHE A 205 -3.67 15.42 5.85
CA PHE A 205 -4.70 15.95 6.75
C PHE A 205 -5.77 16.71 5.95
N ALA A 206 -5.37 17.60 5.05
CA ALA A 206 -6.30 18.35 4.20
C ALA A 206 -7.11 17.41 3.28
N ALA A 207 -6.45 16.49 2.60
CA ALA A 207 -7.08 15.53 1.69
C ALA A 207 -8.08 14.61 2.41
N ALA A 208 -7.75 14.15 3.62
CA ALA A 208 -8.64 13.31 4.42
C ALA A 208 -9.81 14.09 5.05
N ALA A 209 -9.67 15.40 5.28
CA ALA A 209 -10.73 16.26 5.80
C ALA A 209 -11.72 16.74 4.72
N LEU A 210 -11.28 16.85 3.47
CA LEU A 210 -12.10 17.29 2.32
C LEU A 210 -13.06 16.20 1.83
N PRO A 211 -14.16 16.58 1.13
CA PRO A 211 -15.05 15.62 0.47
C PRO A 211 -14.31 14.78 -0.59
N HIS A 212 -14.69 13.52 -0.76
CA HIS A 212 -14.03 12.56 -1.65
C HIS A 212 -13.94 13.03 -3.11
N TRP A 213 -15.02 13.58 -3.64
CA TRP A 213 -15.13 14.00 -5.03
C TRP A 213 -14.18 15.13 -5.43
N LEU A 214 -13.71 15.92 -4.45
CA LEU A 214 -12.95 17.13 -4.75
C LEU A 214 -11.50 16.85 -5.12
N LEU A 215 -10.84 15.96 -4.40
CA LEU A 215 -9.41 15.71 -4.56
C LEU A 215 -9.06 14.24 -4.78
N VAL A 216 -9.65 13.33 -4.01
CA VAL A 216 -9.23 11.93 -3.96
C VAL A 216 -9.72 11.16 -5.19
N THR A 217 -11.01 11.19 -5.50
CA THR A 217 -11.59 10.42 -6.62
C THR A 217 -10.96 10.71 -7.99
N PRO A 218 -10.75 11.99 -8.42
CA PRO A 218 -10.12 12.27 -9.71
C PRO A 218 -8.66 11.84 -9.79
N ARG A 219 -7.94 11.87 -8.67
CA ARG A 219 -6.53 11.50 -8.59
C ARG A 219 -6.31 9.99 -8.67
N ASP A 220 -7.14 9.21 -7.97
CA ASP A 220 -7.07 7.75 -7.94
C ASP A 220 -7.27 7.16 -9.34
N TYR A 221 -8.11 7.76 -10.15
CA TYR A 221 -8.40 7.28 -11.51
C TYR A 221 -7.21 7.41 -12.48
N LEU A 222 -6.34 8.39 -12.29
CA LEU A 222 -5.19 8.64 -13.19
C LEU A 222 -4.10 7.57 -13.11
N SER A 223 -4.01 6.83 -12.02
CA SER A 223 -2.89 5.93 -11.72
C SER A 223 -2.93 4.57 -12.45
N THR A 224 -4.00 4.23 -13.18
CA THR A 224 -4.34 2.85 -13.59
C THR A 224 -3.61 2.28 -14.83
N LEU A 225 -2.76 2.98 -15.55
CA LEU A 225 -2.57 2.78 -17.01
C LEU A 225 -1.33 2.02 -17.55
N MET A 226 -0.37 1.40 -16.82
CA MET A 226 0.81 0.75 -17.51
C MET A 226 1.45 -0.48 -16.88
N LYS A 227 2.00 -1.42 -17.70
CA LYS A 227 3.09 -2.41 -17.44
C LYS A 227 3.43 -3.59 -18.37
N ILE A 228 4.68 -4.24 -18.27
CA ILE A 228 5.12 -5.68 -18.41
C ILE A 228 6.66 -5.89 -18.45
N GLY A 229 7.30 -7.03 -17.97
CA GLY A 229 8.64 -7.55 -18.17
C GLY A 229 9.28 -8.61 -17.24
N THR A 230 10.48 -9.27 -17.33
CA THR A 230 10.93 -10.54 -16.64
C THR A 230 12.39 -10.62 -16.09
N LEU A 231 12.83 -11.36 -15.13
CA LEU A 231 13.32 -12.67 -14.57
C LEU A 231 14.65 -12.71 -13.77
N ALA A 232 14.81 -13.41 -12.61
CA ALA A 232 15.75 -14.41 -12.07
C ALA A 232 16.07 -14.41 -10.56
N SER A 233 16.67 -15.45 -9.99
CA SER A 233 16.43 -15.98 -8.62
C SER A 233 17.60 -15.93 -7.60
N ARG A 234 17.35 -15.72 -6.25
CA ARG A 234 18.10 -16.25 -5.06
C ARG A 234 17.51 -15.87 -3.69
N SER A 235 17.77 -16.70 -2.62
CA SER A 235 17.42 -16.45 -1.21
C SER A 235 18.60 -15.89 -0.41
N ASN A 236 18.32 -15.11 0.68
CA ASN A 236 19.26 -14.39 1.52
C ASN A 236 20.21 -13.43 0.78
N GLY A 237 19.77 -12.18 0.63
CA GLY A 237 20.60 -11.14 0.03
C GLY A 237 20.83 -9.95 0.98
N PRO A 238 21.72 -9.02 0.62
CA PRO A 238 22.14 -7.92 1.47
C PRO A 238 21.10 -6.79 1.62
N THR A 239 20.06 -6.75 0.79
CA THR A 239 19.03 -5.72 0.89
C THR A 239 18.02 -6.02 1.99
N PHE A 240 17.87 -7.31 2.32
CA PHE A 240 16.87 -7.78 3.27
C PHE A 240 17.26 -9.16 3.81
N SER A 241 17.32 -9.29 5.13
CA SER A 241 17.77 -10.51 5.80
C SER A 241 16.61 -11.41 6.20
N GLY A 242 16.63 -12.68 5.79
CA GLY A 242 15.64 -13.67 6.16
C GLY A 242 15.58 -14.85 5.17
N ASN A 243 15.07 -15.98 5.64
CA ASN A 243 14.89 -17.17 4.83
C ASN A 243 13.76 -16.99 3.80
N LEU A 244 13.79 -17.79 2.73
CA LEU A 244 12.72 -17.79 1.73
C LEU A 244 11.33 -17.96 2.40
N PHE A 245 11.18 -18.95 3.28
CA PHE A 245 10.05 -19.07 4.18
C PHE A 245 10.48 -18.60 5.58
N PRO A 246 9.77 -17.68 6.22
CA PRO A 246 8.51 -17.05 5.79
C PRO A 246 8.66 -15.72 5.02
N PHE A 247 9.87 -15.16 4.87
CA PHE A 247 10.05 -13.74 4.52
C PHE A 247 9.71 -13.37 3.08
N LEU A 248 9.78 -14.30 2.10
CA LEU A 248 9.27 -14.05 0.77
C LEU A 248 7.77 -13.64 0.83
N PHE A 249 7.00 -14.40 1.60
CA PHE A 249 5.56 -14.22 1.73
C PHE A 249 5.20 -12.92 2.45
N ILE A 250 5.98 -12.57 3.47
CA ILE A 250 5.84 -11.31 4.23
C ILE A 250 6.22 -10.10 3.37
N THR A 251 7.31 -10.20 2.61
CA THR A 251 7.82 -9.09 1.78
C THR A 251 6.85 -8.78 0.64
N ILE A 252 6.27 -9.79 0.00
CA ILE A 252 5.26 -9.63 -1.05
C ILE A 252 3.82 -9.61 -0.45
N ALA A 253 3.64 -9.13 0.75
CA ALA A 253 2.33 -9.14 1.39
C ALA A 253 1.28 -8.40 0.55
N CYS A 254 1.45 -7.12 0.23
CA CYS A 254 0.43 -6.34 -0.48
C CYS A 254 0.10 -6.92 -1.86
N GLY A 255 1.11 -7.25 -2.67
CA GLY A 255 0.89 -7.75 -4.04
C GLY A 255 0.25 -9.14 -4.14
N ALA A 256 0.08 -9.86 -3.02
CA ALA A 256 -0.50 -11.20 -3.00
C ALA A 256 -1.64 -11.35 -1.98
N LEU A 257 -1.47 -10.83 -0.76
CA LEU A 257 -2.44 -10.93 0.32
C LEU A 257 -2.18 -9.83 1.35
N SER A 258 -3.12 -8.91 1.54
CA SER A 258 -2.94 -7.73 2.39
C SER A 258 -4.15 -7.48 3.30
N GLY A 259 -3.89 -7.35 4.59
CA GLY A 259 -4.93 -6.99 5.55
C GLY A 259 -5.42 -5.55 5.41
N PHE A 260 -4.56 -4.64 4.98
CA PHE A 260 -4.95 -3.26 4.70
C PHE A 260 -6.05 -3.19 3.63
N HIS A 261 -6.02 -4.07 2.61
CA HIS A 261 -7.09 -4.19 1.62
C HIS A 261 -8.43 -4.54 2.26
N GLY A 262 -8.45 -5.44 3.24
CA GLY A 262 -9.65 -5.75 3.99
C GLY A 262 -10.22 -4.55 4.75
N ALA A 263 -9.35 -3.67 5.25
CA ALA A 263 -9.77 -2.42 5.88
C ALA A 263 -10.37 -1.41 4.87
N VAL A 264 -9.78 -1.28 3.67
CA VAL A 264 -10.33 -0.49 2.55
C VAL A 264 -11.65 -1.08 2.05
N SER A 265 -11.67 -2.40 1.81
CA SER A 265 -12.84 -3.15 1.32
C SER A 265 -14.03 -3.10 2.29
N SER A 266 -13.81 -2.87 3.58
CA SER A 266 -14.88 -2.74 4.58
C SER A 266 -15.17 -1.29 4.97
N GLY A 267 -14.17 -0.43 5.04
CA GLY A 267 -14.30 0.91 5.60
C GLY A 267 -14.65 2.00 4.59
N LEU A 268 -14.24 1.85 3.33
CA LEU A 268 -14.31 2.89 2.32
C LEU A 268 -15.25 2.52 1.16
N THR A 269 -14.88 1.51 0.40
CA THR A 269 -15.52 1.11 -0.87
C THR A 269 -17.03 0.79 -0.75
N PRO A 270 -17.53 0.10 0.30
CA PRO A 270 -18.94 -0.24 0.39
C PRO A 270 -19.86 0.96 0.61
N LYS A 271 -19.29 2.12 0.95
CA LYS A 271 -20.03 3.38 1.11
C LYS A 271 -20.27 4.12 -0.21
N ALA A 272 -19.61 3.67 -1.30
CA ALA A 272 -19.73 4.27 -2.62
C ALA A 272 -20.29 3.31 -3.69
N ILE A 273 -20.55 2.06 -3.34
CA ILE A 273 -21.02 1.04 -4.28
C ILE A 273 -22.49 1.28 -4.68
N GLU A 274 -22.78 1.27 -5.98
CA GLU A 274 -24.14 1.51 -6.49
C GLU A 274 -25.03 0.28 -6.36
N LYS A 275 -24.49 -0.93 -6.65
CA LYS A 275 -25.23 -2.20 -6.65
C LYS A 275 -24.38 -3.34 -6.10
N GLU A 276 -25.03 -4.28 -5.41
CA GLU A 276 -24.34 -5.43 -4.82
C GLU A 276 -23.69 -6.37 -5.87
N ASN A 277 -24.21 -6.45 -7.09
CA ASN A 277 -23.64 -7.27 -8.17
C ASN A 277 -22.24 -6.77 -8.62
N GLN A 278 -21.91 -5.49 -8.36
CA GLN A 278 -20.61 -4.90 -8.67
C GLN A 278 -19.48 -5.35 -7.71
N ILE A 279 -19.83 -5.91 -6.55
CA ILE A 279 -18.89 -6.35 -5.50
C ILE A 279 -17.81 -7.28 -6.06
N ARG A 280 -18.20 -8.25 -6.91
CA ARG A 280 -17.25 -9.20 -7.48
C ARG A 280 -16.24 -8.52 -8.40
N MET A 281 -16.70 -7.61 -9.24
CA MET A 281 -15.82 -6.88 -10.15
C MET A 281 -14.89 -5.95 -9.37
N ILE A 282 -15.43 -5.21 -8.42
CA ILE A 282 -14.66 -4.23 -7.66
C ILE A 282 -13.69 -4.93 -6.70
N GLY A 283 -14.16 -5.81 -5.81
CA GLY A 283 -13.30 -6.45 -4.81
C GLY A 283 -12.32 -7.45 -5.42
N TYR A 284 -12.82 -8.45 -6.16
CA TYR A 284 -11.97 -9.49 -6.74
C TYR A 284 -11.18 -8.97 -7.95
N GLY A 285 -11.83 -8.21 -8.83
CA GLY A 285 -11.22 -7.73 -10.07
C GLY A 285 -10.10 -6.73 -9.84
N SER A 286 -10.23 -5.79 -8.90
CA SER A 286 -9.18 -4.83 -8.61
C SER A 286 -7.92 -5.48 -8.04
N MET A 287 -8.09 -6.49 -7.17
CA MET A 287 -6.95 -7.24 -6.64
C MET A 287 -6.22 -8.05 -7.72
N LEU A 288 -6.94 -8.61 -8.71
CA LEU A 288 -6.31 -9.23 -9.87
C LEU A 288 -5.47 -8.21 -10.67
N VAL A 289 -5.98 -6.99 -10.88
CA VAL A 289 -5.21 -5.93 -11.56
C VAL A 289 -4.00 -5.51 -10.74
N GLU A 290 -4.12 -5.47 -9.42
CA GLU A 290 -2.98 -5.18 -8.55
C GLU A 290 -1.86 -6.24 -8.65
N SER A 291 -2.21 -7.50 -8.80
CA SER A 291 -1.21 -8.57 -8.98
C SER A 291 -0.36 -8.37 -10.24
N PHE A 292 -0.94 -7.85 -11.33
CA PHE A 292 -0.16 -7.44 -12.49
C PHE A 292 0.83 -6.32 -12.14
N THR A 293 0.45 -5.39 -11.28
CA THR A 293 1.35 -4.35 -10.78
C THR A 293 2.53 -4.94 -10.03
N ALA A 294 2.28 -5.91 -9.16
CA ALA A 294 3.31 -6.62 -8.41
C ALA A 294 4.27 -7.42 -9.32
N ILE A 295 3.72 -8.13 -10.30
CA ILE A 295 4.51 -8.88 -11.30
C ILE A 295 5.41 -7.95 -12.08
N ILE A 296 4.93 -6.78 -12.49
CA ILE A 296 5.71 -5.84 -13.29
C ILE A 296 6.80 -5.16 -12.46
N ALA A 297 6.52 -4.87 -11.19
CA ALA A 297 7.53 -4.36 -10.27
C ALA A 297 8.69 -5.36 -10.09
N LEU A 298 8.36 -6.63 -9.92
CA LEU A 298 9.35 -7.70 -9.88
C LEU A 298 10.17 -7.78 -11.16
N ILE A 299 9.52 -7.65 -12.29
CA ILE A 299 10.12 -7.66 -13.61
C ILE A 299 11.07 -6.45 -13.80
N ALA A 300 10.63 -5.25 -13.44
CA ALA A 300 11.46 -4.06 -13.48
C ALA A 300 12.76 -4.28 -12.67
N ALA A 301 12.65 -4.86 -11.48
CA ALA A 301 13.81 -5.14 -10.63
C ALA A 301 14.81 -6.11 -11.25
N VAL A 302 14.35 -7.12 -11.97
CA VAL A 302 15.23 -8.15 -12.54
C VAL A 302 15.75 -7.83 -13.96
N THR A 303 15.26 -6.75 -14.58
CA THR A 303 15.79 -6.24 -15.87
C THR A 303 16.98 -5.32 -15.70
N ILE A 304 17.24 -4.84 -14.49
CA ILE A 304 18.41 -4.02 -14.17
C ILE A 304 19.61 -4.94 -13.90
N SER A 305 20.83 -4.47 -14.20
CA SER A 305 22.03 -5.21 -13.79
C SER A 305 22.02 -5.43 -12.26
N GLN A 306 22.35 -6.65 -11.84
CA GLN A 306 22.27 -7.04 -10.42
C GLN A 306 23.14 -6.14 -9.55
N GLY A 307 24.30 -5.72 -10.02
CA GLY A 307 25.18 -4.83 -9.28
C GLY A 307 24.57 -3.45 -9.03
N VAL A 308 23.89 -2.88 -10.01
CA VAL A 308 23.13 -1.62 -9.86
C VAL A 308 21.96 -1.83 -8.90
N TYR A 309 21.18 -2.92 -9.04
CA TYR A 309 20.09 -3.25 -8.14
C TYR A 309 20.53 -3.28 -6.67
N PHE A 310 21.63 -3.97 -6.36
CA PHE A 310 22.12 -4.05 -4.98
C PHE A 310 22.67 -2.70 -4.48
N SER A 311 23.41 -1.96 -5.32
CA SER A 311 23.92 -0.64 -4.97
C SER A 311 22.80 0.34 -4.59
N MET A 312 21.66 0.24 -5.26
CA MET A 312 20.48 1.08 -4.98
C MET A 312 19.74 0.65 -3.71
N ASN A 313 19.61 -0.64 -3.46
CA ASN A 313 18.73 -1.17 -2.41
C ASN A 313 19.44 -1.48 -1.08
N MET A 314 20.77 -1.43 -1.02
CA MET A 314 21.52 -1.48 0.23
C MET A 314 21.51 -0.12 0.92
N SER A 315 21.30 -0.13 2.26
CA SER A 315 21.49 1.07 3.08
C SER A 315 22.98 1.42 3.23
N PRO A 316 23.33 2.66 3.60
CA PRO A 316 24.72 3.02 3.86
C PRO A 316 25.44 2.07 4.83
N SER A 317 24.79 1.66 5.91
CA SER A 317 25.33 0.71 6.88
C SER A 317 25.52 -0.70 6.31
N GLN A 318 24.64 -1.13 5.41
CA GLN A 318 24.81 -2.42 4.72
C GLN A 318 25.96 -2.38 3.70
N ILE A 319 26.13 -1.25 3.01
CA ILE A 319 27.28 -1.01 2.13
C ILE A 319 28.58 -1.09 2.94
N GLU A 320 28.67 -0.37 4.07
CA GLU A 320 29.83 -0.38 4.97
C GLU A 320 30.12 -1.81 5.46
N ALA A 321 29.13 -2.50 6.01
CA ALA A 321 29.28 -3.86 6.50
C ALA A 321 29.71 -4.84 5.41
N THR A 322 29.17 -4.72 4.19
CA THR A 322 29.47 -5.60 3.06
C THR A 322 30.84 -5.30 2.45
N ALA A 323 31.20 -4.04 2.31
CA ALA A 323 32.51 -3.61 1.82
C ALA A 323 33.64 -3.95 2.82
N GLY A 324 33.36 -3.94 4.13
CA GLY A 324 34.33 -4.30 5.19
C GLY A 324 35.62 -3.47 5.05
N SER A 325 36.79 -4.13 4.94
CA SER A 325 38.08 -3.45 4.80
C SER A 325 38.28 -2.64 3.49
N ALA A 326 37.37 -2.72 2.52
CA ALA A 326 37.38 -1.88 1.32
C ALA A 326 36.53 -0.62 1.44
N TYR A 327 35.77 -0.47 2.51
CA TYR A 327 35.04 0.75 2.81
C TYR A 327 36.02 1.87 3.16
N SER A 328 35.75 3.06 2.63
CA SER A 328 36.51 4.29 2.98
C SER A 328 35.55 5.46 3.17
N ALA A 329 35.61 6.11 4.31
CA ALA A 329 34.82 7.31 4.58
C ALA A 329 35.16 8.51 3.66
N SER A 330 36.34 8.49 3.01
CA SER A 330 36.77 9.51 2.04
C SER A 330 36.41 9.17 0.59
N ALA A 331 35.93 7.95 0.31
CA ALA A 331 35.50 7.53 -1.01
C ALA A 331 34.04 8.00 -1.30
N SER A 332 33.71 8.13 -2.57
CA SER A 332 32.32 8.45 -2.96
C SER A 332 31.35 7.32 -2.58
N PRO A 333 30.05 7.62 -2.44
CA PRO A 333 29.02 6.58 -2.24
C PRO A 333 29.07 5.49 -3.33
N GLU A 334 29.32 5.86 -4.58
CA GLU A 334 29.42 4.96 -5.74
C GLU A 334 30.61 4.02 -5.61
N GLN A 335 31.78 4.54 -5.18
CA GLN A 335 32.98 3.75 -4.95
C GLN A 335 32.77 2.73 -3.82
N ASN A 336 32.16 3.13 -2.71
CA ASN A 336 31.86 2.25 -1.60
C ASN A 336 30.80 1.20 -1.97
N ALA A 337 29.78 1.56 -2.74
CA ALA A 337 28.75 0.64 -3.22
C ALA A 337 29.33 -0.39 -4.20
N ALA A 338 30.17 0.04 -5.15
CA ALA A 338 30.86 -0.86 -6.08
C ALA A 338 31.81 -1.83 -5.34
N ALA A 339 32.53 -1.33 -4.32
CA ALA A 339 33.38 -2.17 -3.47
C ALA A 339 32.55 -3.21 -2.70
N ALA A 340 31.41 -2.83 -2.15
CA ALA A 340 30.48 -3.73 -1.46
C ALA A 340 30.00 -4.82 -2.42
N VAL A 341 29.48 -4.46 -3.60
CA VAL A 341 28.98 -5.42 -4.61
C VAL A 341 30.06 -6.41 -5.03
N SER A 342 31.29 -5.95 -5.24
CA SER A 342 32.40 -6.83 -5.65
C SER A 342 32.79 -7.88 -4.60
N ARG A 343 32.43 -7.64 -3.33
CA ARG A 343 32.71 -8.54 -2.20
C ARG A 343 31.55 -9.45 -1.83
N MET A 344 30.37 -9.21 -2.41
CA MET A 344 29.25 -10.10 -2.21
C MET A 344 29.57 -11.50 -2.73
N ASP A 345 29.35 -12.51 -1.90
CA ASP A 345 29.47 -13.92 -2.31
C ASP A 345 28.23 -14.35 -3.13
N VAL A 346 27.93 -13.58 -4.17
CA VAL A 346 26.82 -13.80 -5.09
C VAL A 346 27.41 -13.91 -6.50
N GLN A 347 27.13 -15.03 -7.16
CA GLN A 347 27.51 -15.25 -8.53
C GLN A 347 26.32 -14.97 -9.45
N ASN A 348 26.60 -14.45 -10.66
CA ASN A 348 25.60 -14.36 -11.70
C ASN A 348 25.22 -15.77 -12.23
N ILE A 349 24.27 -15.85 -13.16
CA ILE A 349 23.80 -17.12 -13.75
C ILE A 349 24.94 -17.90 -14.42
N GLU A 350 26.01 -17.21 -14.84
CA GLU A 350 27.19 -17.78 -15.49
C GLU A 350 28.30 -18.20 -14.50
N GLY A 351 28.06 -18.06 -13.19
CA GLY A 351 29.03 -18.39 -12.15
C GLY A 351 30.14 -17.35 -11.95
N GLN A 352 30.03 -16.17 -12.56
CA GLN A 352 30.99 -15.08 -12.39
C GLN A 352 30.64 -14.25 -11.17
N ARG A 353 31.63 -13.65 -10.51
CA ARG A 353 31.40 -12.69 -9.43
C ARG A 353 30.61 -11.50 -9.94
N MET A 354 29.63 -11.07 -9.16
CA MET A 354 28.80 -9.92 -9.47
C MET A 354 29.64 -8.65 -9.62
N ARG A 355 29.34 -7.86 -10.64
CA ARG A 355 29.91 -6.54 -10.89
C ARG A 355 28.81 -5.52 -11.11
N VAL A 356 29.13 -4.27 -10.81
CA VAL A 356 28.26 -3.16 -11.21
C VAL A 356 28.56 -2.85 -12.67
N GLU A 357 27.56 -2.97 -13.54
CA GLU A 357 27.68 -2.72 -14.97
C GLU A 357 26.47 -1.90 -15.44
N TRP A 358 26.74 -0.92 -16.31
CA TRP A 358 25.71 -0.10 -16.93
C TRP A 358 26.07 0.20 -18.38
N GLN A 359 25.08 0.13 -19.27
CA GLN A 359 25.27 0.46 -20.68
C GLN A 359 24.60 1.81 -20.98
N SER A 360 25.38 2.77 -21.43
CA SER A 360 24.94 4.09 -21.88
C SER A 360 25.70 4.46 -23.16
N ASP A 361 25.02 5.04 -24.14
CA ASP A 361 25.56 5.50 -25.43
C ASP A 361 26.43 4.44 -26.16
N GLY A 362 26.01 3.17 -26.07
CA GLY A 362 26.74 2.05 -26.66
C GLY A 362 28.00 1.64 -25.87
N THR A 363 28.35 2.33 -24.79
CA THR A 363 29.50 2.04 -23.92
C THR A 363 29.08 1.28 -22.69
N VAL A 364 29.81 0.26 -22.28
CA VAL A 364 29.60 -0.47 -21.03
C VAL A 364 30.55 0.10 -19.97
N TYR A 365 29.95 0.76 -18.97
CA TYR A 365 30.66 1.27 -17.80
C TYR A 365 30.68 0.19 -16.71
N THR A 366 31.69 0.22 -15.82
CA THR A 366 31.84 -0.74 -14.74
C THR A 366 32.18 -0.07 -13.40
N GLY A 367 31.80 -0.70 -12.28
CA GLY A 367 32.13 -0.19 -10.95
C GLY A 367 31.43 1.12 -10.63
N ALA A 368 32.15 2.08 -10.04
CA ALA A 368 31.60 3.39 -9.66
C ALA A 368 31.15 4.19 -10.89
N GLU A 369 31.93 4.18 -11.98
CA GLU A 369 31.58 4.87 -13.24
C GLU A 369 30.23 4.39 -13.81
N ALA A 370 29.87 3.13 -13.60
CA ALA A 370 28.56 2.60 -14.01
C ALA A 370 27.41 3.21 -13.19
N LEU A 371 27.62 3.49 -11.91
CA LEU A 371 26.61 4.14 -11.07
C LEU A 371 26.46 5.62 -11.40
N ASP A 372 27.60 6.30 -11.69
CA ASP A 372 27.60 7.70 -12.12
C ASP A 372 26.89 7.84 -13.49
N ALA A 373 27.21 6.95 -14.46
CA ALA A 373 26.55 6.94 -15.76
C ALA A 373 25.04 6.67 -15.65
N ALA A 374 24.64 5.71 -14.81
CA ALA A 374 23.23 5.42 -14.57
C ALA A 374 22.49 6.60 -13.92
N ALA A 375 23.11 7.29 -12.97
CA ALA A 375 22.54 8.48 -12.34
C ALA A 375 22.39 9.63 -13.36
N HIS A 376 23.40 9.87 -14.19
CA HIS A 376 23.36 10.85 -15.25
C HIS A 376 22.24 10.58 -16.26
N ASP A 377 22.08 9.33 -16.71
CA ASP A 377 21.06 8.95 -17.70
C ASP A 377 19.63 9.20 -17.21
N VAL A 378 19.40 9.13 -15.91
CA VAL A 378 18.08 9.39 -15.31
C VAL A 378 17.91 10.83 -14.77
N GLY A 379 18.97 11.64 -14.81
CA GLY A 379 18.95 13.04 -14.36
C GLY A 379 18.95 13.20 -12.84
N GLU A 380 19.58 12.27 -12.11
CA GLU A 380 19.72 12.31 -10.65
C GLU A 380 21.20 12.49 -10.24
N GLU A 381 21.46 13.00 -9.03
CA GLU A 381 22.82 13.13 -8.51
C GLU A 381 23.46 11.79 -8.17
N THR A 382 22.69 10.88 -7.57
CA THR A 382 23.13 9.54 -7.20
C THR A 382 21.95 8.57 -7.12
N LEU A 383 22.24 7.31 -7.42
CA LEU A 383 21.29 6.21 -7.26
C LEU A 383 21.62 5.33 -6.05
N VAL A 384 22.77 5.52 -5.43
CA VAL A 384 23.24 4.71 -4.30
C VAL A 384 22.35 4.91 -3.07
N SER A 385 22.03 3.81 -2.41
CA SER A 385 21.20 3.80 -1.19
C SER A 385 19.82 4.44 -1.34
N ARG A 386 19.26 4.47 -2.55
CA ARG A 386 17.86 4.84 -2.82
C ARG A 386 16.93 3.67 -2.47
N THR A 387 17.01 3.22 -1.22
CA THR A 387 16.28 2.07 -0.71
C THR A 387 14.75 2.25 -0.80
N GLY A 388 14.02 1.14 -0.89
CA GLY A 388 12.56 1.13 -0.87
C GLY A 388 11.88 0.80 -2.19
N GLY A 389 12.67 0.47 -3.23
CA GLY A 389 12.16 -0.11 -4.47
C GLY A 389 11.65 0.89 -5.51
N ALA A 390 11.18 2.09 -5.12
CA ALA A 390 10.63 3.09 -6.03
C ALA A 390 11.59 3.46 -7.16
N THR A 391 12.81 3.81 -6.82
CA THR A 391 13.86 4.16 -7.76
C THR A 391 14.23 2.99 -8.65
N THR A 392 14.31 1.77 -8.08
CA THR A 392 14.56 0.53 -8.82
C THR A 392 13.46 0.26 -9.84
N PHE A 393 12.19 0.40 -9.43
CA PHE A 393 11.06 0.30 -10.34
C PHE A 393 11.17 1.31 -11.50
N ALA A 394 11.47 2.55 -11.17
CA ALA A 394 11.54 3.64 -12.15
C ALA A 394 12.65 3.41 -13.19
N ILE A 395 13.83 2.96 -12.76
CA ILE A 395 14.94 2.62 -13.69
C ILE A 395 14.57 1.44 -14.59
N GLY A 396 14.03 0.36 -14.02
CA GLY A 396 13.61 -0.80 -14.80
C GLY A 396 12.55 -0.46 -15.83
N MET A 397 11.56 0.38 -15.44
CA MET A 397 10.52 0.87 -16.35
C MET A 397 11.08 1.82 -17.41
N ALA A 398 11.96 2.75 -17.04
CA ALA A 398 12.60 3.66 -17.98
C ALA A 398 13.43 2.89 -19.01
N ASN A 399 14.20 1.90 -18.57
CA ASN A 399 15.00 1.01 -19.43
C ASN A 399 14.12 0.25 -20.44
N PHE A 400 12.96 -0.23 -19.99
CA PHE A 400 11.99 -0.89 -20.86
C PHE A 400 11.37 0.10 -21.85
N LEU A 401 10.88 1.25 -21.37
CA LEU A 401 10.15 2.21 -22.21
C LEU A 401 11.05 2.89 -23.25
N ARG A 402 12.29 3.24 -22.89
CA ARG A 402 13.25 3.82 -23.86
C ARG A 402 13.50 2.92 -25.06
N SER A 403 13.48 1.60 -24.85
CA SER A 403 13.71 0.63 -25.92
C SER A 403 12.62 0.63 -26.99
N TYR A 404 11.40 1.11 -26.66
CA TYR A 404 10.26 1.13 -27.56
C TYR A 404 9.75 2.54 -27.89
N LEU A 405 9.99 3.53 -27.04
CA LEU A 405 9.38 4.85 -27.10
C LEU A 405 10.40 5.97 -26.87
N GLY A 406 11.21 6.28 -27.86
CA GLY A 406 12.01 7.51 -27.87
C GLY A 406 13.53 7.39 -27.68
N GLY A 407 14.09 6.18 -27.60
CA GLY A 407 15.55 6.00 -27.55
C GLY A 407 16.22 6.43 -26.23
N GLU A 408 17.55 6.47 -26.20
CA GLU A 408 18.35 6.72 -24.99
C GLU A 408 18.11 8.10 -24.38
N GLU A 409 17.92 9.13 -25.18
CA GLU A 409 17.65 10.51 -24.74
C GLU A 409 16.32 10.65 -23.93
N SER A 410 15.42 9.68 -24.03
CA SER A 410 14.15 9.69 -23.30
C SER A 410 14.21 9.08 -21.91
N MET A 411 15.35 8.54 -21.46
CA MET A 411 15.45 7.77 -20.23
C MET A 411 15.08 8.59 -18.99
N ALA A 412 15.57 9.81 -18.86
CA ALA A 412 15.24 10.70 -17.74
C ALA A 412 13.73 11.00 -17.68
N PHE A 413 13.09 11.24 -18.84
CA PHE A 413 11.64 11.44 -18.89
C PHE A 413 10.86 10.23 -18.38
N TRP A 414 11.20 9.01 -18.86
CA TRP A 414 10.50 7.80 -18.45
C TRP A 414 10.76 7.42 -16.99
N TYR A 415 11.95 7.71 -16.48
CA TYR A 415 12.29 7.53 -15.08
C TYR A 415 11.40 8.42 -14.18
N HIS A 416 11.35 9.73 -14.45
CA HIS A 416 10.52 10.64 -13.66
C HIS A 416 9.03 10.41 -13.88
N PHE A 417 8.62 9.95 -15.05
CA PHE A 417 7.26 9.49 -15.28
C PHE A 417 6.91 8.32 -14.35
N ALA A 418 7.78 7.32 -14.22
CA ALA A 418 7.57 6.17 -13.35
C ALA A 418 7.61 6.55 -11.85
N ILE A 419 8.54 7.44 -11.44
CA ILE A 419 8.58 8.00 -10.07
C ILE A 419 7.29 8.74 -9.75
N MET A 420 6.81 9.61 -10.63
CA MET A 420 5.56 10.32 -10.42
C MET A 420 4.37 9.35 -10.34
N PHE A 421 4.35 8.35 -11.21
CA PHE A 421 3.32 7.32 -11.23
C PHE A 421 3.25 6.56 -9.90
N GLU A 422 4.38 6.08 -9.39
CA GLU A 422 4.45 5.39 -8.11
C GLU A 422 4.07 6.31 -6.94
N ALA A 423 4.61 7.52 -6.91
CA ALA A 423 4.30 8.49 -5.87
C ALA A 423 2.81 8.85 -5.85
N LEU A 424 2.15 8.89 -7.00
CA LEU A 424 0.71 9.12 -7.10
C LEU A 424 -0.10 8.00 -6.43
N PHE A 425 0.27 6.73 -6.64
CA PHE A 425 -0.35 5.60 -5.94
C PHE A 425 -0.14 5.67 -4.43
N ILE A 426 1.09 5.96 -4.00
CA ILE A 426 1.41 6.05 -2.59
C ILE A 426 0.57 7.13 -1.92
N LEU A 427 0.50 8.32 -2.49
CA LEU A 427 -0.28 9.42 -1.93
C LEU A 427 -1.77 9.09 -1.89
N THR A 428 -2.31 8.44 -2.93
CA THR A 428 -3.70 7.94 -2.95
C THR A 428 -3.97 6.98 -1.78
N THR A 429 -3.05 6.03 -1.57
CA THR A 429 -3.20 5.07 -0.48
C THR A 429 -3.07 5.75 0.89
N VAL A 430 -2.17 6.72 1.05
CA VAL A 430 -2.02 7.50 2.30
C VAL A 430 -3.28 8.33 2.59
N ASP A 431 -3.89 8.94 1.59
CA ASP A 431 -5.13 9.70 1.74
C ASP A 431 -6.29 8.79 2.17
N ASN A 432 -6.48 7.68 1.47
CA ASN A 432 -7.53 6.70 1.77
C ASN A 432 -7.27 5.99 3.11
N GLY A 433 -6.03 5.63 3.40
CA GLY A 433 -5.64 5.02 4.67
C GLY A 433 -5.81 5.95 5.86
N THR A 434 -5.54 7.24 5.71
CA THR A 434 -5.81 8.25 6.74
C THR A 434 -7.31 8.35 7.03
N ARG A 435 -8.17 8.23 6.01
CA ARG A 435 -9.63 8.16 6.20
C ARG A 435 -10.05 6.87 6.90
N VAL A 436 -9.47 5.73 6.53
CA VAL A 436 -9.71 4.46 7.21
C VAL A 436 -9.29 4.55 8.68
N ALA A 437 -8.09 5.07 8.97
CA ALA A 437 -7.61 5.29 10.34
C ALA A 437 -8.54 6.21 11.14
N ARG A 438 -9.05 7.27 10.53
CA ARG A 438 -10.06 8.15 11.13
C ARG A 438 -11.30 7.39 11.57
N TYR A 439 -11.86 6.51 10.74
CA TYR A 439 -13.01 5.68 11.10
C TYR A 439 -12.68 4.71 12.23
N GLN A 440 -11.50 4.07 12.17
CA GLN A 440 -11.05 3.13 13.20
C GLN A 440 -10.88 3.82 14.57
N ILE A 441 -10.29 5.02 14.60
CA ILE A 441 -10.16 5.83 15.81
C ILE A 441 -11.54 6.27 16.31
N GLY A 442 -12.43 6.69 15.40
CA GLY A 442 -13.81 7.03 15.74
C GLY A 442 -14.56 5.86 16.37
N ASP A 443 -14.44 4.66 15.81
CA ASP A 443 -15.03 3.44 16.32
C ASP A 443 -14.45 3.06 17.70
N LEU A 444 -13.12 3.16 17.86
CA LEU A 444 -12.43 2.90 19.13
C LEU A 444 -12.95 3.84 20.24
N LEU A 445 -13.00 5.14 19.97
CA LEU A 445 -13.51 6.14 20.92
C LEU A 445 -14.99 5.97 21.19
N GLY A 446 -15.78 5.61 20.18
CA GLY A 446 -17.23 5.39 20.27
C GLY A 446 -17.64 4.24 21.19
N ASN A 447 -16.72 3.30 21.47
CA ASN A 447 -16.93 2.25 22.48
C ASN A 447 -17.00 2.80 23.92
N VAL A 448 -16.48 4.02 24.15
CA VAL A 448 -16.57 4.70 25.44
C VAL A 448 -17.89 5.50 25.50
N ARG A 449 -18.75 5.23 26.46
CA ARG A 449 -20.11 5.83 26.57
C ARG A 449 -20.12 7.36 26.44
N ARG A 450 -19.10 8.05 26.99
CA ARG A 450 -19.01 9.54 26.95
C ARG A 450 -18.57 10.06 25.57
N LEU A 451 -17.90 9.23 24.77
CA LEU A 451 -17.31 9.58 23.46
C LEU A 451 -18.10 8.96 22.29
N ARG A 452 -19.29 8.43 22.53
CA ARG A 452 -20.09 7.69 21.55
C ARG A 452 -20.34 8.46 20.23
N LYS A 453 -20.36 9.79 20.27
CA LYS A 453 -20.53 10.64 19.08
C LYS A 453 -19.38 10.50 18.07
N PHE A 454 -18.19 10.07 18.49
CA PHE A 454 -17.05 9.85 17.58
C PHE A 454 -17.28 8.68 16.61
N ALA A 455 -18.15 7.74 16.94
CA ALA A 455 -18.53 6.65 16.05
C ALA A 455 -19.50 7.08 14.92
N ASP A 456 -20.04 8.30 14.98
CA ASP A 456 -20.93 8.84 13.94
C ASP A 456 -20.08 9.49 12.82
N PRO A 457 -19.99 8.88 11.64
CA PRO A 457 -19.18 9.39 10.53
C PRO A 457 -19.75 10.69 9.92
N THR A 458 -20.96 11.11 10.29
CA THR A 458 -21.58 12.36 9.82
C THR A 458 -21.23 13.55 10.72
N TRP A 459 -20.69 13.30 11.93
CA TRP A 459 -20.34 14.35 12.89
C TRP A 459 -19.01 15.02 12.53
N ARG A 460 -19.08 16.14 11.79
CA ARG A 460 -17.91 16.87 11.26
C ARG A 460 -16.80 17.19 12.28
N PRO A 461 -17.10 17.72 13.52
CA PRO A 461 -16.03 17.99 14.48
C PRO A 461 -15.29 16.72 14.93
N GLY A 462 -16.01 15.61 15.13
CA GLY A 462 -15.42 14.32 15.45
C GLY A 462 -14.51 13.84 14.32
N ASN A 463 -14.92 13.98 13.07
CA ASN A 463 -14.13 13.63 11.90
C ASN A 463 -12.83 14.42 11.82
N LEU A 464 -12.83 15.73 12.10
CA LEU A 464 -11.61 16.56 12.10
C LEU A 464 -10.65 16.14 13.21
N ILE A 465 -11.14 15.92 14.41
CA ILE A 465 -10.32 15.48 15.55
C ILE A 465 -9.69 14.12 15.28
N THR A 466 -10.47 13.15 14.82
CA THR A 466 -9.94 11.80 14.54
C THR A 466 -8.99 11.79 13.34
N THR A 467 -9.22 12.66 12.33
CA THR A 467 -8.26 12.86 11.23
C THR A 467 -6.94 13.44 11.75
N PHE A 468 -7.00 14.45 12.61
CA PHE A 468 -5.80 15.03 13.22
C PHE A 468 -5.02 13.99 14.03
N VAL A 469 -5.70 13.21 14.87
CA VAL A 469 -5.06 12.15 15.68
C VAL A 469 -4.44 11.08 14.76
N ALA A 470 -5.15 10.65 13.71
CA ALA A 470 -4.62 9.68 12.75
C ALA A 470 -3.36 10.20 12.07
N THR A 471 -3.40 11.45 11.58
CA THR A 471 -2.29 12.08 10.85
C THR A 471 -1.09 12.33 11.77
N ALA A 472 -1.32 12.76 13.01
CA ALA A 472 -0.27 12.94 14.00
C ALA A 472 0.40 11.61 14.36
N LEU A 473 -0.38 10.54 14.50
CA LEU A 473 0.14 9.22 14.85
C LEU A 473 1.09 8.67 13.79
N TRP A 474 0.62 8.54 12.54
CA TRP A 474 1.50 8.02 11.48
C TRP A 474 2.58 9.02 11.05
N GLY A 475 2.31 10.33 11.12
CA GLY A 475 3.28 11.37 10.82
C GLY A 475 4.47 11.39 11.79
N THR A 476 4.24 11.11 13.08
CA THR A 476 5.32 10.95 14.07
C THR A 476 6.16 9.71 13.75
N MET A 477 5.54 8.58 13.42
CA MET A 477 6.27 7.36 13.02
C MET A 477 7.08 7.59 11.74
N LEU A 478 6.51 8.29 10.77
CA LEU A 478 7.19 8.68 9.54
C LEU A 478 8.41 9.58 9.82
N TYR A 479 8.26 10.57 10.69
CA TYR A 479 9.36 11.46 11.06
C TYR A 479 10.51 10.70 11.73
N MET A 480 10.18 9.74 12.61
CA MET A 480 11.17 8.84 13.21
C MET A 480 11.89 8.01 12.15
N GLY A 481 11.16 7.41 11.20
CA GLY A 481 11.73 6.61 10.12
C GLY A 481 12.63 7.41 9.17
N VAL A 482 12.30 8.67 8.88
CA VAL A 482 13.14 9.57 8.06
C VAL A 482 14.39 10.04 8.81
N SER A 483 14.32 10.13 10.15
CA SER A 483 15.44 10.56 10.98
C SER A 483 16.42 9.43 11.27
N ASP A 484 16.11 8.19 10.91
CA ASP A 484 17.00 7.04 11.06
C ASP A 484 18.00 6.99 9.89
N ALA A 485 19.26 7.31 10.17
CA ALA A 485 20.34 7.28 9.19
C ALA A 485 20.67 5.86 8.68
N ASN A 486 20.36 4.82 9.47
CA ASN A 486 20.64 3.41 9.14
C ASN A 486 19.57 2.74 8.24
N GLY A 487 18.64 3.52 7.71
CA GLY A 487 17.89 2.99 6.59
C GLY A 487 16.40 2.87 6.71
N GLY A 488 15.77 3.47 7.73
CA GLY A 488 14.30 3.63 7.86
C GLY A 488 13.40 2.57 7.17
N ILE A 489 13.47 2.48 5.84
CA ILE A 489 12.61 1.54 5.08
C ILE A 489 12.95 0.08 5.35
N ASN A 490 14.23 -0.30 5.29
CA ASN A 490 14.61 -1.72 5.42
C ASN A 490 14.31 -2.26 6.83
N ALA A 491 14.31 -1.39 7.85
CA ALA A 491 13.88 -1.73 9.20
C ALA A 491 12.34 -1.86 9.30
N MET A 492 11.59 -1.01 8.61
CA MET A 492 10.12 -1.01 8.68
C MET A 492 9.45 -2.08 7.81
N VAL A 493 10.12 -2.60 6.76
CA VAL A 493 9.53 -3.61 5.85
C VAL A 493 9.04 -4.86 6.58
N PRO A 494 9.84 -5.51 7.45
CA PRO A 494 9.38 -6.72 8.13
C PRO A 494 8.16 -6.45 9.03
N ILE A 495 8.21 -5.40 9.85
CA ILE A 495 7.10 -5.10 10.78
C ILE A 495 5.83 -4.68 10.03
N PHE A 496 5.97 -3.93 8.92
CA PHE A 496 4.85 -3.60 8.04
C PHE A 496 4.25 -4.87 7.42
N GLY A 497 5.10 -5.74 6.84
CA GLY A 497 4.64 -6.96 6.19
C GLY A 497 3.94 -7.92 7.16
N ILE A 498 4.55 -8.17 8.34
CA ILE A 498 3.99 -9.01 9.40
C ILE A 498 2.65 -8.46 9.89
N SER A 499 2.61 -7.18 10.29
CA SER A 499 1.40 -6.57 10.83
C SER A 499 0.26 -6.52 9.79
N ASN A 500 0.60 -6.27 8.52
CA ASN A 500 -0.35 -6.25 7.42
C ASN A 500 -0.96 -7.63 7.14
N GLN A 501 -0.16 -8.69 7.15
CA GLN A 501 -0.68 -10.06 6.98
C GLN A 501 -1.42 -10.56 8.22
N LEU A 502 -0.99 -10.23 9.45
CA LEU A 502 -1.78 -10.53 10.66
C LEU A 502 -3.18 -9.90 10.57
N LEU A 503 -3.29 -8.69 10.01
CA LEU A 503 -4.59 -8.07 9.76
C LEU A 503 -5.41 -8.88 8.75
N SER A 504 -4.79 -9.47 7.72
CA SER A 504 -5.44 -10.37 6.78
C SER A 504 -6.00 -11.62 7.47
N ALA A 505 -5.22 -12.25 8.35
CA ALA A 505 -5.70 -13.36 9.18
C ALA A 505 -6.94 -12.96 10.00
N GLY A 506 -6.96 -11.74 10.55
CA GLY A 506 -8.14 -11.19 11.21
C GLY A 506 -9.36 -11.05 10.29
N CYS A 507 -9.16 -10.60 9.05
CA CYS A 507 -10.23 -10.51 8.05
C CYS A 507 -10.82 -11.89 7.73
N PHE A 508 -9.98 -12.88 7.47
CA PHE A 508 -10.43 -14.24 7.21
C PHE A 508 -11.15 -14.88 8.40
N MET A 509 -10.68 -14.62 9.62
CA MET A 509 -11.37 -15.09 10.82
C MET A 509 -12.79 -14.49 10.92
N LEU A 510 -12.93 -13.18 10.72
CA LEU A 510 -14.25 -12.52 10.72
C LEU A 510 -15.17 -13.09 9.64
N VAL A 511 -14.66 -13.25 8.41
CA VAL A 511 -15.42 -13.86 7.31
C VAL A 511 -15.86 -15.28 7.67
N THR A 512 -14.97 -16.08 8.27
CA THR A 512 -15.27 -17.44 8.70
C THR A 512 -16.41 -17.46 9.74
N VAL A 513 -16.36 -16.58 10.74
CA VAL A 513 -17.42 -16.43 11.75
C VAL A 513 -18.75 -16.10 11.08
N CYS A 514 -18.77 -15.13 10.14
CA CYS A 514 -19.97 -14.74 9.41
C CYS A 514 -20.55 -15.90 8.59
N VAL A 515 -19.71 -16.64 7.86
CA VAL A 515 -20.10 -17.78 7.03
C VAL A 515 -20.71 -18.91 7.86
N VAL A 516 -20.10 -19.23 9.02
CA VAL A 516 -20.61 -20.27 9.92
C VAL A 516 -21.92 -19.85 10.55
N LYS A 517 -22.04 -18.63 11.07
CA LYS A 517 -23.27 -18.09 11.66
C LYS A 517 -24.43 -18.06 10.66
N ALA A 518 -24.14 -17.72 9.39
CA ALA A 518 -25.14 -17.71 8.33
C ALA A 518 -25.63 -19.12 7.91
N GLY A 519 -25.13 -20.19 8.53
CA GLY A 519 -25.48 -21.57 8.16
C GLY A 519 -24.82 -22.08 6.89
N LEU A 520 -23.82 -21.36 6.38
CA LEU A 520 -23.07 -21.69 5.17
C LEU A 520 -21.76 -22.45 5.48
N GLY A 521 -21.72 -23.22 6.58
CA GLY A 521 -20.54 -23.92 7.06
C GLY A 521 -19.85 -24.83 6.03
N GLN A 522 -20.61 -25.36 5.05
CA GLN A 522 -20.04 -26.12 3.93
C GLN A 522 -19.06 -25.32 3.05
N TYR A 523 -19.11 -23.99 3.09
CA TYR A 523 -18.20 -23.09 2.36
C TYR A 523 -17.12 -22.46 3.27
N ALA A 524 -17.10 -22.83 4.55
CA ALA A 524 -16.13 -22.25 5.50
C ALA A 524 -14.67 -22.55 5.13
N TRP A 525 -14.42 -23.61 4.38
CA TRP A 525 -13.07 -23.93 3.90
C TRP A 525 -12.47 -22.84 2.99
N ILE A 526 -13.30 -22.04 2.30
CA ILE A 526 -12.84 -20.95 1.42
C ILE A 526 -12.02 -19.90 2.19
N PRO A 527 -12.50 -19.31 3.29
CA PRO A 527 -11.70 -18.41 4.09
C PRO A 527 -10.74 -19.14 5.06
N VAL A 528 -10.99 -20.39 5.46
CA VAL A 528 -10.17 -21.12 6.44
C VAL A 528 -8.82 -21.55 5.84
N VAL A 529 -8.78 -22.00 4.59
CA VAL A 529 -7.53 -22.44 3.96
C VAL A 529 -6.50 -21.30 3.89
N PRO A 530 -6.82 -20.12 3.32
CA PRO A 530 -5.89 -19.00 3.35
C PRO A 530 -5.62 -18.47 4.77
N LEU A 531 -6.59 -18.53 5.71
CA LEU A 531 -6.36 -18.18 7.11
C LEU A 531 -5.25 -19.02 7.74
N VAL A 532 -5.31 -20.35 7.60
CA VAL A 532 -4.32 -21.25 8.17
C VAL A 532 -2.94 -21.01 7.58
N TRP A 533 -2.86 -20.79 6.27
CA TRP A 533 -1.63 -20.46 5.59
C TRP A 533 -1.04 -19.13 6.09
N ASP A 534 -1.85 -18.10 6.14
CA ASP A 534 -1.45 -16.74 6.55
C ASP A 534 -0.97 -16.71 8.01
N VAL A 535 -1.69 -17.39 8.90
CA VAL A 535 -1.27 -17.57 10.31
C VAL A 535 0.07 -18.32 10.40
N ALA A 536 0.26 -19.40 9.64
CA ALA A 536 1.51 -20.15 9.65
C ALA A 536 2.70 -19.27 9.21
N VAL A 537 2.55 -18.53 8.12
CA VAL A 537 3.59 -17.64 7.60
C VAL A 537 3.91 -16.51 8.58
N THR A 538 2.87 -15.77 9.00
CA THR A 538 3.05 -14.56 9.80
C THR A 538 3.53 -14.84 11.21
N PHE A 539 2.99 -15.87 11.87
CA PHE A 539 3.44 -16.22 13.22
C PHE A 539 4.89 -16.74 13.21
N THR A 540 5.28 -17.49 12.17
CA THR A 540 6.69 -17.93 12.03
C THR A 540 7.60 -16.72 11.84
N ALA A 541 7.25 -15.80 10.93
CA ALA A 541 8.04 -14.60 10.68
C ALA A 541 8.19 -13.73 11.92
N ASP A 542 7.08 -13.50 12.63
CA ASP A 542 7.05 -12.65 13.81
C ASP A 542 7.86 -13.31 14.96
N PHE A 543 7.72 -14.62 15.12
CA PHE A 543 8.49 -15.37 16.10
C PHE A 543 10.01 -15.32 15.81
N GLU A 544 10.43 -15.47 14.54
CA GLU A 544 11.83 -15.32 14.16
C GLU A 544 12.32 -13.88 14.42
N LYS A 545 11.54 -12.85 14.10
CA LYS A 545 11.90 -11.44 14.37
C LYS A 545 11.94 -11.07 15.86
N ILE A 546 11.24 -11.79 16.71
CA ILE A 546 11.30 -11.59 18.17
C ILE A 546 12.50 -12.34 18.77
N PHE A 547 12.68 -13.63 18.43
CA PHE A 547 13.52 -14.55 19.19
C PHE A 547 14.81 -15.00 18.49
N ASP A 548 14.99 -14.76 17.19
CA ASP A 548 16.22 -15.18 16.49
C ASP A 548 17.45 -14.47 17.06
N PRO A 549 18.53 -15.22 17.41
CA PRO A 549 19.73 -14.64 18.02
C PRO A 549 20.54 -13.71 17.10
N GLN A 550 20.34 -13.76 15.78
CA GLN A 550 21.10 -12.99 14.80
C GLN A 550 20.24 -11.93 14.11
N LEU A 551 18.99 -12.24 13.81
CA LEU A 551 18.08 -11.41 13.01
C LEU A 551 16.95 -10.79 13.82
N GLY A 552 16.83 -11.17 15.11
CA GLY A 552 15.76 -10.70 15.98
C GLY A 552 15.95 -9.25 16.43
N TYR A 553 14.86 -8.54 16.64
CA TYR A 553 14.87 -7.14 17.09
C TYR A 553 15.58 -6.96 18.44
N PHE A 554 15.33 -7.85 19.40
CA PHE A 554 15.98 -7.78 20.71
C PHE A 554 17.47 -8.18 20.66
N ALA A 555 17.84 -9.09 19.76
CA ALA A 555 19.25 -9.41 19.53
C ALA A 555 19.99 -8.20 18.90
N THR A 556 19.39 -7.55 17.92
CA THR A 556 19.90 -6.32 17.32
C THR A 556 20.03 -5.21 18.37
N ALA A 557 19.01 -5.02 19.23
CA ALA A 557 19.07 -4.05 20.31
C ALA A 557 20.20 -4.34 21.30
N SER A 558 20.43 -5.61 21.66
CA SER A 558 21.50 -6.01 22.57
C SER A 558 22.89 -5.77 21.97
N SER A 559 23.10 -6.04 20.68
CA SER A 559 24.36 -5.79 20.00
C SER A 559 24.67 -4.29 19.85
N LEU A 560 23.66 -3.49 19.52
CA LEU A 560 23.78 -2.02 19.46
C LEU A 560 24.13 -1.45 20.84
N ARG A 561 23.49 -1.94 21.90
CA ARG A 561 23.80 -1.53 23.26
C ARG A 561 25.24 -1.84 23.65
N ALA A 562 25.71 -3.06 23.33
CA ALA A 562 27.10 -3.44 23.57
C ALA A 562 28.10 -2.54 22.83
N SER A 563 27.77 -2.16 21.58
CA SER A 563 28.59 -1.23 20.80
C SER A 563 28.62 0.19 21.41
N ILE A 564 27.50 0.68 21.92
CA ILE A 564 27.41 1.97 22.63
C ILE A 564 28.22 1.91 23.95
N ASP A 565 28.03 0.86 24.73
CA ASP A 565 28.68 0.69 26.03
C ASP A 565 30.21 0.47 25.90
N SER A 566 30.70 0.05 24.72
CA SER A 566 32.13 -0.08 24.43
C SER A 566 32.87 1.27 24.40
N GLY A 567 32.15 2.40 24.26
CA GLY A 567 32.72 3.74 24.20
C GLY A 567 33.51 4.04 22.91
N GLN A 568 33.39 3.20 21.86
CA GLN A 568 34.10 3.41 20.60
C GLN A 568 33.35 4.32 19.62
N LEU A 569 32.08 4.62 19.90
CA LEU A 569 31.23 5.47 19.07
C LEU A 569 31.19 6.88 19.61
N GLU A 570 31.44 7.88 18.75
CA GLU A 570 31.40 9.30 19.10
C GLU A 570 30.58 10.11 18.09
N GLY A 571 30.14 11.32 18.52
CA GLY A 571 29.46 12.27 17.64
C GLY A 571 28.20 11.72 16.96
N GLU A 572 28.12 11.85 15.65
CA GLU A 572 26.96 11.45 14.85
C GLU A 572 26.73 9.93 14.85
N ALA A 573 27.81 9.14 14.87
CA ALA A 573 27.74 7.68 14.95
C ALA A 573 27.07 7.20 16.24
N LEU A 574 27.38 7.84 17.38
CA LEU A 574 26.76 7.54 18.67
C LEU A 574 25.27 7.93 18.67
N ALA A 575 24.93 9.11 18.12
CA ALA A 575 23.53 9.54 18.01
C ALA A 575 22.70 8.57 17.13
N THR A 576 23.26 8.13 16.02
CA THR A 576 22.66 7.14 15.12
C THR A 576 22.45 5.79 15.80
N ALA A 577 23.45 5.31 16.58
CA ALA A 577 23.35 4.06 17.33
C ALA A 577 22.23 4.11 18.38
N TYR A 578 22.05 5.22 19.09
CA TYR A 578 20.93 5.41 20.03
C TYR A 578 19.56 5.42 19.32
N ALA A 579 19.45 6.06 18.16
CA ALA A 579 18.22 6.07 17.37
C ALA A 579 17.86 4.65 16.90
N SER A 580 18.83 3.91 16.36
CA SER A 580 18.66 2.53 15.92
C SER A 580 18.32 1.59 17.08
N LEU A 581 18.91 1.78 18.26
CA LEU A 581 18.60 1.05 19.48
C LEU A 581 17.14 1.26 19.91
N SER A 582 16.68 2.53 19.88
CA SER A 582 15.29 2.86 20.21
C SER A 582 14.31 2.21 19.22
N ASN A 583 14.62 2.26 17.92
CA ASN A 583 13.79 1.64 16.89
C ASN A 583 13.74 0.12 17.04
N ALA A 584 14.86 -0.55 17.30
CA ALA A 584 14.89 -2.01 17.49
C ALA A 584 14.05 -2.46 18.71
N TYR A 585 14.08 -1.71 19.82
CA TYR A 585 13.21 -1.99 20.96
C TYR A 585 11.73 -1.74 20.63
N LEU A 586 11.42 -0.65 19.92
CA LEU A 586 10.05 -0.32 19.52
C LEU A 586 9.49 -1.43 18.62
N ASP A 587 10.24 -1.85 17.60
CA ASP A 587 9.84 -2.90 16.66
C ASP A 587 9.64 -4.24 17.38
N GLY A 588 10.54 -4.59 18.30
CA GLY A 588 10.41 -5.81 19.11
C GLY A 588 9.17 -5.80 20.00
N VAL A 589 8.88 -4.67 20.66
CA VAL A 589 7.67 -4.52 21.51
C VAL A 589 6.41 -4.54 20.66
N LEU A 590 6.41 -3.89 19.50
CA LEU A 590 5.27 -3.90 18.57
C LEU A 590 5.02 -5.30 18.01
N SER A 591 6.06 -6.06 17.67
CA SER A 591 5.92 -7.45 17.21
C SER A 591 5.28 -8.34 18.29
N VAL A 592 5.75 -8.28 19.52
CA VAL A 592 5.12 -9.01 20.65
C VAL A 592 3.66 -8.58 20.83
N PHE A 593 3.39 -7.29 20.76
CA PHE A 593 2.03 -6.76 20.85
C PHE A 593 1.13 -7.32 19.74
N PHE A 594 1.59 -7.32 18.48
CA PHE A 594 0.83 -7.84 17.35
C PHE A 594 0.55 -9.32 17.46
N LEU A 595 1.56 -10.10 17.82
CA LEU A 595 1.42 -11.55 18.01
C LEU A 595 0.37 -11.88 19.06
N VAL A 596 0.45 -11.24 20.23
CA VAL A 596 -0.48 -11.47 21.35
C VAL A 596 -1.90 -11.02 20.99
N MET A 597 -2.04 -9.85 20.39
CA MET A 597 -3.36 -9.31 20.02
C MET A 597 -4.05 -10.18 18.97
N MET A 598 -3.31 -10.62 17.95
CA MET A 598 -3.88 -11.48 16.93
C MET A 598 -4.21 -12.88 17.46
N ALA A 599 -3.34 -13.48 18.26
CA ALA A 599 -3.64 -14.76 18.91
C ALA A 599 -4.92 -14.68 19.75
N ALA A 600 -5.08 -13.60 20.52
CA ALA A 600 -6.30 -13.37 21.31
C ALA A 600 -7.55 -13.20 20.41
N PHE A 601 -7.43 -12.46 19.30
CA PHE A 601 -8.53 -12.26 18.34
C PHE A 601 -8.95 -13.59 17.68
N LEU A 602 -7.98 -14.38 17.23
CA LEU A 602 -8.23 -15.71 16.65
C LEU A 602 -8.90 -16.65 17.66
N ALA A 603 -8.47 -16.62 18.92
CA ALA A 603 -9.08 -17.41 20.00
C ALA A 603 -10.55 -17.02 20.27
N VAL A 604 -10.88 -15.72 20.24
CA VAL A 604 -12.27 -15.22 20.37
C VAL A 604 -13.10 -15.67 19.17
N GLY A 605 -12.57 -15.57 17.95
CA GLY A 605 -13.22 -16.06 16.73
C GLY A 605 -13.52 -17.54 16.78
N LEU A 606 -12.52 -18.35 17.14
CA LEU A 606 -12.67 -19.80 17.29
C LEU A 606 -13.70 -20.16 18.36
N LYS A 607 -13.67 -19.48 19.51
CA LYS A 607 -14.68 -19.66 20.57
C LYS A 607 -16.08 -19.36 20.04
N THR A 608 -16.25 -18.29 19.25
CA THR A 608 -17.54 -17.91 18.65
C THR A 608 -18.02 -18.98 17.66
N ILE A 609 -17.14 -19.50 16.79
CA ILE A 609 -17.45 -20.57 15.86
C ILE A 609 -17.89 -21.82 16.62
N VAL A 610 -17.11 -22.28 17.61
CA VAL A 610 -17.41 -23.47 18.40
C VAL A 610 -18.73 -23.31 19.15
N ALA A 611 -19.01 -22.16 19.73
CA ALA A 611 -20.27 -21.87 20.40
C ALA A 611 -21.46 -21.96 19.43
N THR A 612 -21.34 -21.37 18.24
CA THR A 612 -22.38 -21.41 17.19
C THR A 612 -22.66 -22.85 16.74
N VAL A 613 -21.61 -23.63 16.49
CA VAL A 613 -21.73 -25.04 16.06
C VAL A 613 -22.34 -25.90 17.16
N ARG A 614 -21.92 -25.76 18.41
CA ARG A 614 -22.45 -26.54 19.55
C ARG A 614 -23.92 -26.21 19.83
N ALA A 615 -24.28 -24.95 19.77
CA ALA A 615 -25.66 -24.52 19.97
C ALA A 615 -26.56 -24.83 18.78
N ARG A 616 -26.02 -25.29 17.65
CA ARG A 616 -26.72 -25.41 16.36
C ARG A 616 -27.49 -24.15 15.97
N ALA A 617 -26.96 -22.99 16.38
CA ALA A 617 -27.54 -21.69 16.13
C ALA A 617 -27.04 -21.18 14.77
N TYR A 618 -27.82 -21.45 13.72
CA TYR A 618 -27.51 -21.04 12.36
C TYR A 618 -28.67 -20.23 11.77
N GLY A 619 -28.36 -19.23 10.98
CA GLY A 619 -29.32 -18.47 10.20
C GLY A 619 -28.87 -17.04 9.93
N ASP A 620 -29.35 -16.45 8.86
CA ASP A 620 -29.03 -15.06 8.48
C ASP A 620 -29.38 -14.03 9.57
N HIS A 621 -30.39 -14.35 10.41
CA HIS A 621 -30.81 -13.50 11.55
C HIS A 621 -29.78 -13.42 12.68
N LEU A 622 -28.77 -14.29 12.71
CA LEU A 622 -27.68 -14.27 13.70
C LEU A 622 -26.53 -13.35 13.28
N THR A 623 -26.53 -12.89 12.05
CA THR A 623 -25.57 -11.92 11.53
C THR A 623 -26.18 -10.52 11.57
N SER A 624 -25.37 -9.50 11.80
CA SER A 624 -25.81 -8.09 11.91
C SER A 624 -26.12 -7.44 10.56
N GLN A 625 -26.85 -8.14 9.68
CA GLN A 625 -27.22 -7.61 8.37
C GLN A 625 -28.32 -6.57 8.47
N GLU A 626 -28.27 -5.57 7.57
CA GLU A 626 -29.36 -4.59 7.46
C GLU A 626 -30.62 -5.24 6.86
N PRO A 627 -31.81 -4.81 7.30
CA PRO A 627 -33.06 -5.28 6.71
C PRO A 627 -33.17 -4.85 5.24
N PHE A 628 -33.91 -5.63 4.45
CA PHE A 628 -34.17 -5.32 3.04
C PHE A 628 -34.85 -3.95 2.91
N LEU A 629 -34.33 -3.14 1.99
CA LEU A 629 -34.93 -1.89 1.53
C LEU A 629 -34.90 -1.88 0.00
N GLU A 630 -36.06 -1.70 -0.64
CA GLU A 630 -36.13 -1.68 -2.10
C GLU A 630 -35.31 -0.53 -2.68
N SER A 631 -34.49 -0.84 -3.67
CA SER A 631 -33.62 0.13 -4.36
C SER A 631 -34.39 0.88 -5.45
N ASN A 632 -34.14 2.20 -5.51
CA ASN A 632 -34.66 3.09 -6.55
C ASN A 632 -33.68 3.32 -7.70
N TRP A 633 -32.51 2.67 -7.68
CA TRP A 633 -31.46 2.83 -8.69
C TRP A 633 -31.32 1.58 -9.55
N PHE A 634 -30.83 1.79 -10.77
CA PHE A 634 -30.34 0.74 -11.63
C PHE A 634 -28.90 1.08 -12.06
N ALA A 635 -27.99 0.12 -11.94
CA ALA A 635 -26.64 0.23 -12.48
C ALA A 635 -26.17 -1.13 -13.01
N PRO A 636 -25.40 -1.16 -14.13
CA PRO A 636 -24.84 -2.39 -14.67
C PRO A 636 -23.81 -3.04 -13.74
N SER A 637 -23.63 -4.35 -13.87
CA SER A 637 -22.73 -5.14 -13.03
C SER A 637 -21.25 -5.05 -13.41
N GLY A 638 -20.95 -4.96 -14.71
CA GLY A 638 -19.59 -4.97 -15.24
C GLY A 638 -19.06 -3.62 -15.67
N LEU A 639 -17.75 -3.50 -15.90
CA LEU A 639 -17.12 -2.25 -16.41
C LEU A 639 -17.77 -1.79 -17.71
N ILE A 640 -18.13 -2.73 -18.60
CA ILE A 640 -18.84 -2.46 -19.83
C ILE A 640 -20.25 -3.05 -19.72
N ALA A 641 -21.26 -2.19 -19.80
CA ALA A 641 -22.65 -2.62 -19.77
C ALA A 641 -22.97 -3.53 -20.97
N THR A 642 -23.59 -4.67 -20.72
CA THR A 642 -24.09 -5.58 -21.76
C THR A 642 -25.26 -4.96 -22.52
N ARG A 643 -25.61 -5.51 -23.69
CA ARG A 643 -26.78 -5.05 -24.45
C ARG A 643 -28.07 -5.19 -23.66
N LEU A 644 -28.19 -6.24 -22.88
CA LEU A 644 -29.36 -6.53 -22.03
C LEU A 644 -29.44 -5.50 -20.89
N GLU A 645 -28.37 -5.27 -20.16
CA GLU A 645 -28.34 -4.28 -19.07
C GLU A 645 -28.67 -2.87 -19.56
N ARG A 646 -28.14 -2.46 -20.71
CA ARG A 646 -28.50 -1.16 -21.35
C ARG A 646 -29.97 -1.07 -21.72
N LYS A 647 -30.62 -2.18 -22.09
CA LYS A 647 -32.05 -2.22 -22.36
C LYS A 647 -32.84 -2.07 -21.06
N VAL A 648 -32.51 -2.87 -20.04
CA VAL A 648 -33.16 -2.82 -18.73
C VAL A 648 -32.99 -1.45 -18.07
N GLN A 649 -31.82 -0.83 -18.17
CA GLN A 649 -31.57 0.53 -17.68
C GLN A 649 -32.51 1.55 -18.33
N ARG A 650 -32.66 1.51 -19.65
CA ARG A 650 -33.59 2.42 -20.37
C ARG A 650 -35.05 2.20 -19.97
N GLU A 651 -35.46 0.95 -19.80
CA GLU A 651 -36.82 0.63 -19.34
C GLU A 651 -37.06 1.11 -17.90
N PHE A 652 -36.07 1.01 -17.04
CA PHE A 652 -36.12 1.51 -15.65
C PHE A 652 -36.21 3.03 -15.63
N GLU A 653 -35.36 3.74 -16.36
CA GLU A 653 -35.37 5.20 -16.47
C GLU A 653 -36.72 5.71 -17.01
N GLN A 654 -37.27 5.06 -18.04
CA GLN A 654 -38.59 5.40 -18.58
C GLN A 654 -39.74 5.19 -17.59
N ARG A 655 -39.70 4.13 -16.77
CA ARG A 655 -40.71 3.92 -15.70
C ARG A 655 -40.63 4.98 -14.62
N HIS A 656 -39.42 5.37 -14.22
CA HIS A 656 -39.21 6.41 -13.20
C HIS A 656 -39.62 7.81 -13.71
N ALA A 657 -39.29 8.13 -14.94
CA ALA A 657 -39.73 9.39 -15.57
C ALA A 657 -41.28 9.47 -15.60
N ARG A 658 -41.96 8.41 -16.02
CA ARG A 658 -43.42 8.36 -16.00
C ARG A 658 -44.04 8.45 -14.60
N ARG A 659 -43.40 7.87 -13.57
CA ARG A 659 -43.85 8.02 -12.18
C ARG A 659 -43.67 9.44 -11.66
N ALA A 660 -42.59 10.11 -12.03
CA ALA A 660 -42.34 11.51 -11.66
C ALA A 660 -43.28 12.50 -12.37
N GLU A 661 -43.80 12.15 -13.56
CA GLU A 661 -44.81 12.94 -14.28
C GLU A 661 -46.22 12.73 -13.72
N LEU A 662 -46.48 11.65 -13.00
CA LEU A 662 -47.79 11.30 -12.46
C LEU A 662 -47.99 11.64 -10.98
N GLY A 663 -46.92 12.03 -10.27
CA GLY A 663 -46.94 12.47 -8.86
C GLY A 663 -46.57 13.91 -8.71
#